data_074e04c09323456d1bc2c6135b356f23
#
_entry.id   074e04c09323456d1bc2c6135b356f23
#
_cell.length_a   1.000
_cell.length_b   1.000
_cell.length_c   1.000
_cell.angle_alpha   90.00
_cell.angle_beta   90.00
_cell.angle_gamma   90.00
#
_symmetry.space_group_name_H-M   'P 1'
#
loop_
_entity.id
_entity.type
_entity.pdbx_description
1 polymer ?
#
loop_
_entity_poly.entity_id
_entity_poly.type
_entity_poly.pdbx_seq_one_letter_code
_entity_poly.pdbx_strand_id
1 'polypeptide(L)'
;MSEKNNIVDVKPIDGNMQVTVEEAKRLLKEHNNKVSNGNVNSFVSLKDINKIYPNGVQAVYDFNIDIEENDFIVLVGPSGCGKSTTLRMVAGLEDITSGYLYIDKVLSNYLSSKDRDISMVFQSYALYPQMSVYENIAFPLRARKYRKIKRAEAVEGYDQVNNALDNIEQLKVAIVEANDVAKGAKAICSYISTKLSVNDYASKFIYENKEAISLGDVASLKGKLAALRADEVNKVTATGYTINENYEVLNNGEVIEYEAKLTESEIREKVFDAARILDLGPYLDRRPKELSGGQMQRVALGRAIVRNAKLFLMDEPLSNLDAKLRVQMRSEIVRIHEQIGATTIYVTHDQTEAMTMATKIAVMSKGWVQQIGTPQEIYNNPKNIFVATFIGAPAMNIVDGTYDNGVVKFEDGYSIKLSDEYVAAHDRFYADKIADLKRMLAQDDFVKMHALLVYDDIVKNNADRLDEFKNIVNDIKDIHGEAIRVALAQYEESKDVAVLHGVRKELLTFTKISSTDLGKLHNAQVFKKDAKVEDKTMHYQKRKPKVKKQKNANLNSTNVEFINNLYEVANDLLAKYEMAIKGVHPVRFGVRPENIHLNNECVVPNRSDILTLKSDIVELMGSELLIHSKWNDANFISKISTGTLVKPHIDVELALDLDKILLFDAYCGDTIR
;
A
#
# COMPACT_ATOMS: atom_id res chain seq x y z
N MET A 1 -21.34 -2.96 -39.83
CA MET A 1 -22.11 -2.90 -38.57
C MET A 1 -21.12 -2.68 -37.45
N SER A 2 -20.93 -1.45 -37.06
CA SER A 2 -19.96 -1.02 -36.08
C SER A 2 -20.54 -1.20 -34.68
N GLU A 3 -19.95 -2.06 -33.87
CA GLU A 3 -20.24 -2.13 -32.46
C GLU A 3 -19.74 -0.84 -31.78
N LYS A 4 -20.69 -0.02 -31.36
CA LYS A 4 -20.44 1.13 -30.50
C LYS A 4 -19.96 0.59 -29.15
N ASN A 5 -18.70 0.85 -28.82
CA ASN A 5 -18.19 0.75 -27.45
C ASN A 5 -18.92 1.80 -26.60
N ASN A 6 -20.03 1.40 -26.01
CA ASN A 6 -20.69 2.14 -24.95
C ASN A 6 -19.85 1.99 -23.68
N ILE A 7 -18.93 2.92 -23.47
CA ILE A 7 -18.40 3.18 -22.15
C ILE A 7 -19.55 3.76 -21.35
N VAL A 8 -20.07 2.96 -20.43
CA VAL A 8 -21.04 3.45 -19.45
C VAL A 8 -20.25 4.35 -18.51
N ASP A 9 -20.40 5.66 -18.70
CA ASP A 9 -20.14 6.66 -17.66
C ASP A 9 -20.99 6.25 -16.45
N VAL A 10 -20.38 5.54 -15.49
CA VAL A 10 -20.95 5.44 -14.17
C VAL A 10 -20.74 6.82 -13.57
N LYS A 11 -21.74 7.70 -13.74
CA LYS A 11 -21.78 8.97 -12.99
C LYS A 11 -21.48 8.64 -11.55
N PRO A 12 -20.63 9.41 -10.85
CA PRO A 12 -20.51 9.28 -9.41
C PRO A 12 -21.91 9.42 -8.84
N ILE A 13 -22.43 8.34 -8.29
CA ILE A 13 -23.66 8.34 -7.51
C ILE A 13 -23.34 9.22 -6.33
N ASP A 14 -24.16 10.24 -6.10
CA ASP A 14 -24.03 11.19 -5.00
C ASP A 14 -23.53 10.50 -3.74
N GLY A 15 -22.51 11.07 -3.09
CA GLY A 15 -21.59 10.48 -2.11
C GLY A 15 -22.17 9.92 -0.80
N ASN A 16 -23.35 9.29 -0.84
CA ASN A 16 -24.01 8.69 0.33
C ASN A 16 -24.64 7.30 0.08
N MET A 17 -24.39 6.66 -1.04
CA MET A 17 -24.94 5.32 -1.29
C MET A 17 -23.96 4.24 -0.80
N GLN A 18 -24.12 3.82 0.46
CA GLN A 18 -23.48 2.60 0.95
C GLN A 18 -24.27 1.40 0.41
N VAL A 19 -23.63 0.58 -0.42
CA VAL A 19 -24.21 -0.68 -0.92
C VAL A 19 -23.88 -1.85 0.02
N THR A 20 -24.73 -2.86 0.03
CA THR A 20 -24.49 -4.11 0.76
C THR A 20 -23.40 -4.95 0.06
N VAL A 21 -22.82 -5.93 0.79
CA VAL A 21 -21.85 -6.87 0.20
C VAL A 21 -22.44 -7.63 -0.99
N GLU A 22 -23.71 -7.98 -0.93
CA GLU A 22 -24.41 -8.67 -2.02
C GLU A 22 -24.59 -7.80 -3.24
N GLU A 23 -24.88 -6.52 -3.04
CA GLU A 23 -25.00 -5.54 -4.11
C GLU A 23 -23.65 -5.22 -4.74
N ALA A 24 -22.57 -5.12 -3.94
CA ALA A 24 -21.20 -5.01 -4.44
C ALA A 24 -20.78 -6.24 -5.27
N LYS A 25 -21.16 -7.46 -4.85
CA LYS A 25 -20.94 -8.69 -5.63
C LYS A 25 -21.72 -8.69 -6.95
N ARG A 26 -22.96 -8.17 -6.96
CA ARG A 26 -23.75 -8.00 -8.17
C ARG A 26 -23.09 -7.03 -9.14
N LEU A 27 -22.68 -5.84 -8.65
CA LEU A 27 -21.98 -4.83 -9.44
C LEU A 27 -20.66 -5.37 -9.99
N LEU A 28 -19.92 -6.16 -9.22
CA LEU A 28 -18.71 -6.86 -9.67
C LEU A 28 -19.03 -7.82 -10.82
N LYS A 29 -20.08 -8.63 -10.69
CA LYS A 29 -20.49 -9.60 -11.73
C LYS A 29 -20.91 -8.87 -13.01
N GLU A 30 -21.64 -7.77 -12.90
CA GLU A 30 -22.02 -6.92 -14.03
C GLU A 30 -20.80 -6.25 -14.68
N HIS A 31 -19.84 -5.79 -13.87
CA HIS A 31 -18.59 -5.20 -14.35
C HIS A 31 -17.70 -6.23 -15.06
N ASN A 32 -17.48 -7.41 -14.46
CA ASN A 32 -16.67 -8.49 -15.04
C ASN A 32 -17.28 -9.03 -16.34
N ASN A 33 -18.61 -9.02 -16.49
CA ASN A 33 -19.27 -9.36 -17.74
C ASN A 33 -19.08 -8.32 -18.84
N LYS A 34 -18.75 -7.06 -18.48
CA LYS A 34 -18.51 -5.96 -19.43
C LYS A 34 -17.01 -5.78 -19.76
N VAL A 35 -16.13 -6.14 -18.83
CA VAL A 35 -14.66 -6.05 -18.98
C VAL A 35 -14.12 -7.47 -19.16
N SER A 36 -14.12 -7.94 -20.39
CA SER A 36 -13.77 -9.32 -20.77
C SER A 36 -12.29 -9.72 -20.56
N ASN A 37 -11.43 -8.93 -19.85
CA ASN A 37 -10.00 -9.22 -19.74
C ASN A 37 -9.34 -8.85 -18.39
N GLY A 38 -10.06 -8.87 -17.28
CA GLY A 38 -9.47 -8.60 -15.96
C GLY A 38 -9.83 -9.67 -14.93
N ASN A 39 -9.22 -10.86 -15.01
CA ASN A 39 -9.25 -11.80 -13.89
C ASN A 39 -8.52 -11.14 -12.70
N VAL A 40 -9.26 -10.61 -11.72
CA VAL A 40 -8.70 -10.18 -10.45
C VAL A 40 -8.45 -11.46 -9.64
N ASN A 41 -7.24 -12.00 -9.74
CA ASN A 41 -6.83 -13.20 -9.02
C ASN A 41 -6.24 -12.88 -7.65
N SER A 42 -5.72 -11.66 -7.46
CA SER A 42 -5.12 -11.19 -6.22
C SER A 42 -6.17 -10.96 -5.12
N PHE A 43 -5.74 -11.03 -3.87
CA PHE A 43 -6.59 -10.81 -2.70
C PHE A 43 -7.03 -9.35 -2.56
N VAL A 44 -6.09 -8.39 -2.73
CA VAL A 44 -6.42 -6.97 -2.82
C VAL A 44 -5.90 -6.44 -4.15
N SER A 45 -6.73 -5.73 -4.89
CA SER A 45 -6.35 -5.10 -6.15
C SER A 45 -6.81 -3.65 -6.19
N LEU A 46 -5.89 -2.76 -6.42
CA LEU A 46 -6.14 -1.35 -6.70
C LEU A 46 -5.84 -1.12 -8.18
N LYS A 47 -6.82 -0.62 -8.93
CA LYS A 47 -6.74 -0.37 -10.36
C LYS A 47 -7.09 1.08 -10.67
N ASP A 48 -6.12 1.82 -11.19
CA ASP A 48 -6.22 3.23 -11.61
C ASP A 48 -6.82 4.14 -10.52
N ILE A 49 -6.43 3.88 -9.26
CA ILE A 49 -6.97 4.61 -8.11
C ILE A 49 -6.46 6.04 -8.11
N ASN A 50 -7.40 6.97 -8.11
CA ASN A 50 -7.15 8.41 -8.01
C ASN A 50 -7.90 9.01 -6.82
N LYS A 51 -7.28 9.98 -6.15
CA LYS A 51 -7.91 10.78 -5.10
C LYS A 51 -7.72 12.26 -5.34
N ILE A 52 -8.82 12.95 -5.56
CA ILE A 52 -8.89 14.42 -5.63
C ILE A 52 -9.76 14.90 -4.47
N TYR A 53 -9.23 15.80 -3.65
CA TYR A 53 -9.98 16.41 -2.56
C TYR A 53 -10.88 17.56 -3.06
N PRO A 54 -11.92 17.95 -2.28
CA PRO A 54 -12.85 19.03 -2.70
C PRO A 54 -12.18 20.39 -2.96
N ASN A 55 -10.98 20.60 -2.42
CA ASN A 55 -10.18 21.81 -2.68
C ASN A 55 -9.38 21.75 -4.00
N GLY A 56 -9.57 20.71 -4.82
CA GLY A 56 -8.89 20.50 -6.11
C GLY A 56 -7.49 19.88 -6.01
N VAL A 57 -7.01 19.57 -4.79
CA VAL A 57 -5.70 18.93 -4.62
C VAL A 57 -5.81 17.45 -4.90
N GLN A 58 -5.07 16.96 -5.89
CA GLN A 58 -4.92 15.54 -6.16
C GLN A 58 -3.81 14.96 -5.29
N ALA A 59 -4.16 13.99 -4.46
CA ALA A 59 -3.27 13.37 -3.48
C ALA A 59 -2.72 12.01 -3.93
N VAL A 60 -3.43 11.31 -4.82
CA VAL A 60 -3.04 10.02 -5.37
C VAL A 60 -3.36 10.02 -6.85
N TYR A 61 -2.40 9.57 -7.66
CA TYR A 61 -2.47 9.47 -9.11
C TYR A 61 -2.28 8.02 -9.52
N ASP A 62 -3.25 7.46 -10.25
CA ASP A 62 -3.19 6.16 -10.93
C ASP A 62 -2.49 5.05 -10.14
N PHE A 63 -2.88 4.90 -8.89
CA PHE A 63 -2.28 3.91 -8.03
C PHE A 63 -2.75 2.51 -8.44
N ASN A 64 -1.80 1.70 -8.90
CA ASN A 64 -2.01 0.33 -9.34
C ASN A 64 -1.14 -0.64 -8.52
N ILE A 65 -1.77 -1.62 -7.87
CA ILE A 65 -1.08 -2.70 -7.18
C ILE A 65 -1.97 -3.93 -7.07
N ASP A 66 -1.37 -5.10 -7.23
CA ASP A 66 -1.97 -6.39 -6.92
C ASP A 66 -1.24 -7.01 -5.72
N ILE A 67 -2.00 -7.38 -4.69
CA ILE A 67 -1.52 -7.90 -3.42
C ILE A 67 -2.08 -9.31 -3.24
N GLU A 68 -1.20 -10.27 -3.07
CA GLU A 68 -1.58 -11.66 -2.84
C GLU A 68 -1.97 -11.91 -1.38
N GLU A 69 -2.61 -13.05 -1.12
CA GLU A 69 -2.88 -13.49 0.26
C GLU A 69 -1.56 -13.64 1.02
N ASN A 70 -1.57 -13.20 2.28
CA ASN A 70 -0.43 -13.23 3.19
C ASN A 70 0.77 -12.34 2.79
N ASP A 71 0.64 -11.46 1.80
CA ASP A 71 1.65 -10.44 1.51
C ASP A 71 1.72 -9.40 2.64
N PHE A 72 2.94 -8.94 2.95
CA PHE A 72 3.21 -7.78 3.79
C PHE A 72 3.66 -6.61 2.90
N ILE A 73 2.72 -5.76 2.51
CA ILE A 73 2.99 -4.62 1.62
C ILE A 73 3.30 -3.38 2.44
N VAL A 74 4.42 -2.73 2.15
CA VAL A 74 4.77 -1.46 2.78
C VAL A 74 4.67 -0.32 1.78
N LEU A 75 3.85 0.69 2.10
CA LEU A 75 3.80 1.96 1.40
C LEU A 75 4.79 2.91 2.08
N VAL A 76 5.83 3.32 1.38
CA VAL A 76 6.89 4.18 1.91
C VAL A 76 7.12 5.41 1.03
N GLY A 77 7.57 6.51 1.63
CA GLY A 77 7.85 7.77 0.92
C GLY A 77 7.80 8.98 1.84
N PRO A 78 8.13 10.18 1.35
CA PRO A 78 8.11 11.43 2.11
C PRO A 78 6.72 11.76 2.68
N SER A 79 6.69 12.63 3.67
CA SER A 79 5.42 13.13 4.22
C SER A 79 4.59 13.84 3.15
N GLY A 80 3.28 13.56 3.11
CA GLY A 80 2.36 14.16 2.15
C GLY A 80 2.36 13.52 0.75
N CYS A 81 3.05 12.40 0.52
CA CYS A 81 3.06 11.73 -0.79
C CYS A 81 1.85 10.81 -1.06
N GLY A 82 0.82 10.79 -0.22
CA GLY A 82 -0.42 10.06 -0.47
C GLY A 82 -0.57 8.71 0.23
N LYS A 83 0.42 8.21 0.99
CA LYS A 83 0.41 6.88 1.66
C LYS A 83 -0.82 6.65 2.55
N SER A 84 -0.99 7.51 3.57
CA SER A 84 -2.13 7.39 4.50
C SER A 84 -3.46 7.64 3.79
N THR A 85 -3.50 8.47 2.75
CA THR A 85 -4.69 8.67 1.92
C THR A 85 -5.05 7.36 1.20
N THR A 86 -4.07 6.67 0.59
CA THR A 86 -4.26 5.36 -0.06
C THR A 86 -4.75 4.33 0.94
N LEU A 87 -4.11 4.23 2.11
CA LEU A 87 -4.54 3.32 3.17
C LEU A 87 -5.98 3.59 3.63
N ARG A 88 -6.35 4.86 3.80
CA ARG A 88 -7.71 5.26 4.21
C ARG A 88 -8.76 4.98 3.14
N MET A 89 -8.40 5.08 1.85
CA MET A 89 -9.28 4.63 0.76
C MET A 89 -9.53 3.12 0.82
N VAL A 90 -8.49 2.31 1.08
CA VAL A 90 -8.67 0.86 1.30
C VAL A 90 -9.52 0.59 2.52
N ALA A 91 -9.34 1.36 3.61
CA ALA A 91 -10.14 1.25 4.83
C ALA A 91 -11.61 1.69 4.68
N GLY A 92 -11.97 2.40 3.59
CA GLY A 92 -13.28 3.02 3.43
C GLY A 92 -13.52 4.20 4.37
N LEU A 93 -12.44 4.87 4.78
CA LEU A 93 -12.45 6.10 5.57
C LEU A 93 -12.29 7.34 4.69
N GLU A 94 -11.89 7.14 3.44
CA GLU A 94 -11.81 8.15 2.38
C GLU A 94 -12.43 7.60 1.11
N ASP A 95 -13.17 8.44 0.38
CA ASP A 95 -13.78 8.05 -0.88
C ASP A 95 -12.73 8.01 -2.00
N ILE A 96 -12.87 7.05 -2.88
CA ILE A 96 -12.10 6.92 -4.11
C ILE A 96 -12.74 7.85 -5.16
N THR A 97 -11.95 8.74 -5.77
CA THR A 97 -12.47 9.66 -6.80
C THR A 97 -12.68 8.94 -8.13
N SER A 98 -11.73 8.09 -8.54
CA SER A 98 -11.85 7.21 -9.72
C SER A 98 -10.98 5.98 -9.55
N GLY A 99 -11.23 4.95 -10.37
CA GLY A 99 -10.57 3.66 -10.28
C GLY A 99 -11.36 2.64 -9.45
N TYR A 100 -10.80 1.44 -9.27
CA TYR A 100 -11.49 0.29 -8.68
C TYR A 100 -10.65 -0.36 -7.58
N LEU A 101 -11.28 -0.57 -6.43
CA LEU A 101 -10.71 -1.32 -5.31
C LEU A 101 -11.46 -2.65 -5.15
N TYR A 102 -10.72 -3.75 -5.20
CA TYR A 102 -11.22 -5.08 -4.92
C TYR A 102 -10.57 -5.62 -3.66
N ILE A 103 -11.37 -6.21 -2.77
CA ILE A 103 -10.92 -6.93 -1.57
C ILE A 103 -11.60 -8.29 -1.58
N ASP A 104 -10.83 -9.38 -1.51
CA ASP A 104 -11.33 -10.76 -1.62
C ASP A 104 -12.24 -10.93 -2.86
N LYS A 105 -11.78 -10.39 -4.01
CA LYS A 105 -12.49 -10.39 -5.30
C LYS A 105 -13.83 -9.62 -5.31
N VAL A 106 -14.13 -8.85 -4.26
CA VAL A 106 -15.34 -8.03 -4.15
C VAL A 106 -15.02 -6.57 -4.42
N LEU A 107 -15.76 -5.94 -5.35
CA LEU A 107 -15.66 -4.49 -5.58
C LEU A 107 -16.05 -3.73 -4.31
N SER A 108 -15.10 -3.04 -3.72
CA SER A 108 -15.22 -2.47 -2.37
C SER A 108 -15.34 -0.95 -2.35
N ASN A 109 -15.37 -0.28 -3.51
CA ASN A 109 -15.48 1.18 -3.59
C ASN A 109 -16.63 1.75 -2.75
N TYR A 110 -17.79 1.07 -2.79
CA TYR A 110 -19.04 1.54 -2.16
C TYR A 110 -19.37 0.83 -0.85
N LEU A 111 -18.51 -0.13 -0.42
CA LEU A 111 -18.70 -0.80 0.86
C LEU A 111 -18.26 0.10 2.01
N SER A 112 -19.06 0.13 3.07
CA SER A 112 -18.67 0.83 4.30
C SER A 112 -17.49 0.12 4.98
N SER A 113 -16.70 0.84 5.78
CA SER A 113 -15.54 0.28 6.51
C SER A 113 -15.89 -0.95 7.37
N LYS A 114 -17.13 -1.02 7.89
CA LYS A 114 -17.59 -2.17 8.70
C LYS A 114 -17.80 -3.45 7.88
N ASP A 115 -18.09 -3.31 6.58
CA ASP A 115 -18.45 -4.40 5.67
C ASP A 115 -17.26 -4.92 4.85
N ARG A 116 -16.08 -4.30 4.97
CA ARG A 116 -14.86 -4.66 4.23
C ARG A 116 -14.03 -5.78 4.86
N ASP A 117 -14.44 -6.29 6.01
CA ASP A 117 -13.70 -7.30 6.81
C ASP A 117 -12.21 -6.97 7.02
N ILE A 118 -11.94 -5.74 7.39
CA ILE A 118 -10.60 -5.20 7.64
C ILE A 118 -10.41 -4.89 9.12
N SER A 119 -9.16 -4.91 9.59
CA SER A 119 -8.74 -4.35 10.89
C SER A 119 -7.73 -3.25 10.67
N MET A 120 -7.81 -2.15 11.43
CA MET A 120 -6.92 -1.00 11.29
C MET A 120 -6.28 -0.60 12.61
N VAL A 121 -4.96 -0.36 12.56
CA VAL A 121 -4.17 0.26 13.62
C VAL A 121 -3.84 1.68 13.19
N PHE A 122 -4.26 2.66 13.99
CA PHE A 122 -4.05 4.09 13.72
C PHE A 122 -2.73 4.58 14.32
N GLN A 123 -2.16 5.62 13.76
CA GLN A 123 -0.93 6.27 14.23
C GLN A 123 -1.01 6.69 15.70
N SER A 124 -2.16 7.16 16.18
CA SER A 124 -2.40 7.54 17.57
C SER A 124 -2.86 6.39 18.47
N TYR A 125 -2.79 5.13 17.98
CA TYR A 125 -3.33 3.92 18.61
C TYR A 125 -4.85 3.94 18.81
N ALA A 126 -5.48 5.09 18.94
CA ALA A 126 -6.92 5.31 19.14
C ALA A 126 -7.54 4.42 20.23
N LEU A 127 -6.82 4.23 21.37
CA LEU A 127 -7.31 3.47 22.50
C LEU A 127 -8.38 4.26 23.27
N TYR A 128 -9.34 3.55 23.84
CA TYR A 128 -10.35 4.13 24.73
C TYR A 128 -9.74 4.36 26.10
N PRO A 129 -9.47 5.61 26.51
CA PRO A 129 -8.68 5.92 27.72
C PRO A 129 -9.38 5.52 29.03
N GLN A 130 -10.71 5.43 29.02
CA GLN A 130 -11.52 5.03 30.16
C GLN A 130 -11.64 3.53 30.35
N MET A 131 -11.33 2.74 29.32
CA MET A 131 -11.41 1.28 29.32
C MET A 131 -10.09 0.65 29.74
N SER A 132 -10.15 -0.53 30.37
CA SER A 132 -8.97 -1.35 30.63
C SER A 132 -8.38 -1.93 29.32
N VAL A 133 -7.21 -2.56 29.38
CA VAL A 133 -6.63 -3.31 28.27
C VAL A 133 -7.59 -4.39 27.79
N TYR A 134 -8.13 -5.19 28.74
CA TYR A 134 -9.14 -6.21 28.43
C TYR A 134 -10.33 -5.62 27.67
N GLU A 135 -10.91 -4.54 28.19
CA GLU A 135 -12.06 -3.90 27.57
C GLU A 135 -11.77 -3.30 26.19
N ASN A 136 -10.57 -2.71 25.99
CA ASN A 136 -10.14 -2.23 24.68
C ASN A 136 -10.08 -3.36 23.65
N ILE A 137 -9.52 -4.52 24.03
CA ILE A 137 -9.43 -5.69 23.13
C ILE A 137 -10.81 -6.33 22.93
N ALA A 138 -11.65 -6.42 23.96
CA ALA A 138 -12.99 -7.01 23.88
C ALA A 138 -14.01 -6.16 23.08
N PHE A 139 -13.79 -4.84 23.00
CA PHE A 139 -14.75 -3.90 22.41
C PHE A 139 -15.22 -4.28 20.99
N PRO A 140 -14.34 -4.56 20.02
CA PRO A 140 -14.77 -4.92 18.67
C PRO A 140 -15.55 -6.24 18.62
N LEU A 141 -15.30 -7.17 19.54
CA LEU A 141 -16.03 -8.44 19.61
C LEU A 141 -17.49 -8.22 20.07
N ARG A 142 -17.70 -7.30 21.02
CA ARG A 142 -19.05 -6.96 21.54
C ARG A 142 -19.91 -6.17 20.54
N ALA A 143 -19.24 -5.44 19.64
CA ALA A 143 -19.91 -4.54 18.69
C ALA A 143 -20.53 -5.27 17.49
N ARG A 144 -20.12 -6.50 17.19
CA ARG A 144 -20.53 -7.25 15.99
C ARG A 144 -21.37 -8.48 16.32
N LYS A 145 -22.13 -8.91 15.31
CA LYS A 145 -22.65 -10.28 15.22
C LYS A 145 -21.68 -11.12 14.42
N TYR A 146 -21.62 -12.40 14.75
CA TYR A 146 -20.78 -13.40 14.10
C TYR A 146 -21.65 -14.49 13.53
N ARG A 147 -21.27 -15.04 12.40
CA ARG A 147 -21.87 -16.26 11.92
C ARG A 147 -21.52 -17.39 12.88
N LYS A 148 -22.50 -18.05 13.39
CA LYS A 148 -22.37 -19.21 14.26
C LYS A 148 -23.09 -20.39 13.63
N ILE A 149 -22.50 -21.56 13.78
CA ILE A 149 -23.11 -22.80 13.42
C ILE A 149 -24.08 -23.20 14.54
N LYS A 150 -25.30 -23.55 14.19
CA LYS A 150 -26.27 -24.05 15.16
C LYS A 150 -25.84 -25.44 15.60
N ARG A 151 -25.51 -25.57 16.89
CA ARG A 151 -25.09 -26.84 17.50
C ARG A 151 -26.13 -27.34 18.47
N ALA A 152 -26.22 -28.66 18.59
CA ALA A 152 -27.03 -29.33 19.59
C ALA A 152 -26.24 -29.42 20.91
N GLU A 153 -25.90 -28.25 21.51
CA GLU A 153 -25.01 -28.12 22.68
C GLU A 153 -25.45 -28.97 23.88
N ALA A 154 -26.77 -29.16 24.06
CA ALA A 154 -27.29 -30.02 25.14
C ALA A 154 -26.94 -31.50 24.88
N VAL A 155 -27.08 -31.97 23.62
CA VAL A 155 -26.75 -33.37 23.22
C VAL A 155 -25.25 -33.59 23.43
N GLU A 156 -24.41 -32.65 22.95
CA GLU A 156 -22.96 -32.68 23.14
C GLU A 156 -22.60 -32.70 24.65
N GLY A 157 -23.21 -31.85 25.48
CA GLY A 157 -22.96 -31.81 26.91
C GLY A 157 -23.32 -33.10 27.62
N TYR A 158 -24.43 -33.73 27.27
CA TYR A 158 -24.78 -35.03 27.85
C TYR A 158 -23.80 -36.13 27.45
N ASP A 159 -23.33 -36.15 26.20
CA ASP A 159 -22.30 -37.08 25.75
C ASP A 159 -20.95 -36.82 26.47
N GLN A 160 -20.57 -35.57 26.71
CA GLN A 160 -19.38 -35.21 27.48
C GLN A 160 -19.47 -35.73 28.92
N VAL A 161 -20.64 -35.56 29.59
CA VAL A 161 -20.84 -36.11 30.95
C VAL A 161 -20.81 -37.65 30.92
N ASN A 162 -21.45 -38.28 29.95
CA ASN A 162 -21.43 -39.74 29.85
C ASN A 162 -20.01 -40.30 29.75
N ASN A 163 -19.16 -39.66 28.95
CA ASN A 163 -17.72 -40.01 28.83
C ASN A 163 -16.96 -39.71 30.13
N ALA A 164 -17.26 -38.59 30.80
CA ALA A 164 -16.64 -38.24 32.09
C ALA A 164 -17.02 -39.20 33.23
N LEU A 165 -18.22 -39.80 33.18
CA LEU A 165 -18.65 -40.80 34.17
C LEU A 165 -17.82 -42.10 34.11
N ASP A 166 -17.10 -42.37 33.03
CA ASP A 166 -16.17 -43.48 32.93
C ASP A 166 -14.95 -43.27 33.88
N ASN A 167 -14.69 -42.01 34.28
CA ASN A 167 -13.69 -41.66 35.30
C ASN A 167 -14.34 -40.84 36.42
N ILE A 168 -15.22 -41.48 37.17
CA ILE A 168 -16.07 -40.80 38.20
C ILE A 168 -15.23 -40.16 39.33
N GLU A 169 -14.03 -40.68 39.66
CA GLU A 169 -13.16 -40.11 40.65
C GLU A 169 -12.67 -38.71 40.24
N GLN A 170 -12.39 -38.51 38.97
CA GLN A 170 -12.03 -37.18 38.45
C GLN A 170 -13.19 -36.19 38.60
N LEU A 171 -14.42 -36.62 38.36
CA LEU A 171 -15.64 -35.79 38.60
C LEU A 171 -15.79 -35.42 40.06
N LYS A 172 -15.62 -36.38 41.00
CA LYS A 172 -15.67 -36.14 42.44
C LYS A 172 -14.62 -35.09 42.86
N VAL A 173 -13.39 -35.22 42.41
CA VAL A 173 -12.31 -34.26 42.69
C VAL A 173 -12.69 -32.87 42.15
N ALA A 174 -13.14 -32.77 40.91
CA ALA A 174 -13.55 -31.48 40.34
C ALA A 174 -14.71 -30.80 41.09
N ILE A 175 -15.69 -31.57 41.60
CA ILE A 175 -16.78 -31.05 42.40
C ILE A 175 -16.30 -30.52 43.76
N VAL A 176 -15.41 -31.26 44.43
CA VAL A 176 -14.85 -30.85 45.74
C VAL A 176 -14.04 -29.57 45.58
N GLU A 177 -13.08 -29.55 44.64
CA GLU A 177 -12.29 -28.34 44.34
C GLU A 177 -13.15 -27.14 43.96
N ALA A 178 -14.20 -27.36 43.15
CA ALA A 178 -15.12 -26.29 42.75
C ALA A 178 -15.86 -25.68 43.94
N ASN A 179 -16.30 -26.48 44.92
CA ASN A 179 -16.96 -26.00 46.12
C ASN A 179 -15.99 -25.25 47.07
N ASP A 180 -14.71 -25.61 47.09
CA ASP A 180 -13.69 -24.96 47.92
C ASP A 180 -13.29 -23.59 47.36
N VAL A 181 -13.27 -23.45 46.04
CA VAL A 181 -12.72 -22.26 45.34
C VAL A 181 -13.82 -21.27 44.93
N ALA A 182 -15.02 -21.74 44.61
CA ALA A 182 -16.09 -20.95 44.02
C ALA A 182 -17.34 -20.86 44.93
N LYS A 183 -17.96 -19.67 44.99
CA LYS A 183 -19.20 -19.45 45.72
C LYS A 183 -20.37 -19.20 44.80
N GLY A 184 -21.42 -20.05 44.92
CA GLY A 184 -22.65 -19.95 44.13
C GLY A 184 -22.63 -20.82 42.85
N ALA A 185 -23.83 -21.28 42.45
CA ALA A 185 -24.01 -22.27 41.39
C ALA A 185 -23.29 -21.91 40.06
N LYS A 186 -23.41 -20.66 39.62
CA LYS A 186 -22.79 -20.19 38.36
C LYS A 186 -21.28 -20.26 38.41
N ALA A 187 -20.64 -19.87 39.51
CA ALA A 187 -19.18 -19.90 39.63
C ALA A 187 -18.66 -21.34 39.74
N ILE A 188 -19.39 -22.22 40.44
CA ILE A 188 -19.07 -23.64 40.51
C ILE A 188 -19.18 -24.32 39.15
N CYS A 189 -20.26 -24.08 38.41
CA CYS A 189 -20.41 -24.59 37.03
C CYS A 189 -19.28 -24.09 36.12
N SER A 190 -18.90 -22.83 36.19
CA SER A 190 -17.81 -22.27 35.42
C SER A 190 -16.45 -22.92 35.76
N TYR A 191 -16.20 -23.21 37.04
CA TYR A 191 -14.99 -23.92 37.45
C TYR A 191 -14.97 -25.36 36.91
N ILE A 192 -16.10 -26.09 37.03
CA ILE A 192 -16.25 -27.46 36.52
C ILE A 192 -16.06 -27.49 34.99
N SER A 193 -16.70 -26.55 34.27
CA SER A 193 -16.56 -26.43 32.81
C SER A 193 -15.09 -26.28 32.38
N THR A 194 -14.37 -25.39 33.06
CA THR A 194 -12.93 -25.14 32.77
C THR A 194 -12.04 -26.34 33.16
N LYS A 195 -12.27 -26.91 34.34
CA LYS A 195 -11.43 -28.01 34.88
C LYS A 195 -11.56 -29.31 34.09
N LEU A 196 -12.78 -29.60 33.61
CA LEU A 196 -13.08 -30.83 32.87
C LEU A 196 -13.14 -30.61 31.35
N SER A 197 -12.98 -29.37 30.88
CA SER A 197 -13.14 -29.01 29.45
C SER A 197 -14.48 -29.45 28.86
N VAL A 198 -15.57 -29.22 29.59
CA VAL A 198 -16.92 -29.55 29.19
C VAL A 198 -17.76 -28.30 29.01
N ASN A 199 -18.85 -28.40 28.21
CA ASN A 199 -19.73 -27.27 27.95
C ASN A 199 -20.66 -26.93 29.15
N ASP A 200 -21.43 -25.85 29.03
CA ASP A 200 -22.30 -25.35 30.10
C ASP A 200 -23.40 -26.34 30.49
N TYR A 201 -23.94 -27.10 29.52
CA TYR A 201 -24.95 -28.13 29.77
C TYR A 201 -24.37 -29.28 30.62
N ALA A 202 -23.15 -29.71 30.28
CA ALA A 202 -22.45 -30.74 31.03
C ALA A 202 -22.13 -30.28 32.47
N SER A 203 -21.56 -29.09 32.61
CA SER A 203 -21.17 -28.54 33.92
C SER A 203 -22.40 -28.33 34.83
N LYS A 204 -23.51 -27.89 34.26
CA LYS A 204 -24.79 -27.74 34.95
C LYS A 204 -25.35 -29.09 35.43
N PHE A 205 -25.35 -30.10 34.54
CA PHE A 205 -25.77 -31.45 34.89
C PHE A 205 -24.92 -32.05 36.03
N ILE A 206 -23.59 -31.88 35.99
CA ILE A 206 -22.66 -32.35 37.01
C ILE A 206 -22.99 -31.64 38.36
N TYR A 207 -23.19 -30.35 38.35
CA TYR A 207 -23.53 -29.59 39.55
C TYR A 207 -24.86 -30.01 40.17
N GLU A 208 -25.92 -30.16 39.35
CA GLU A 208 -27.25 -30.55 39.78
C GLU A 208 -27.31 -31.99 40.32
N ASN A 209 -26.40 -32.86 39.87
CA ASN A 209 -26.36 -34.29 40.29
C ASN A 209 -25.12 -34.59 41.16
N LYS A 210 -24.50 -33.60 41.80
CA LYS A 210 -23.24 -33.74 42.56
C LYS A 210 -23.34 -34.77 43.68
N GLU A 211 -24.50 -34.89 44.33
CA GLU A 211 -24.74 -35.88 45.42
C GLU A 211 -24.71 -37.32 44.85
N ALA A 212 -25.40 -37.57 43.73
CA ALA A 212 -25.40 -38.89 43.09
C ALA A 212 -24.00 -39.27 42.56
N ILE A 213 -23.25 -38.29 42.02
CA ILE A 213 -21.87 -38.46 41.61
C ILE A 213 -20.97 -38.82 42.81
N SER A 214 -21.16 -38.13 43.94
CA SER A 214 -20.39 -38.40 45.15
C SER A 214 -20.68 -39.79 45.70
N LEU A 215 -21.92 -40.28 45.60
CA LEU A 215 -22.32 -41.61 45.99
C LEU A 215 -21.86 -42.72 45.02
N GLY A 216 -21.43 -42.34 43.80
CA GLY A 216 -20.97 -43.29 42.80
C GLY A 216 -22.05 -44.01 42.02
N ASP A 217 -23.28 -43.48 41.98
CA ASP A 217 -24.41 -44.07 41.26
C ASP A 217 -24.39 -43.84 39.77
N VAL A 218 -23.40 -44.46 39.11
CA VAL A 218 -23.14 -44.32 37.68
C VAL A 218 -24.27 -44.85 36.83
N ALA A 219 -24.92 -45.95 37.24
CA ALA A 219 -25.97 -46.57 36.43
C ALA A 219 -27.21 -45.67 36.32
N SER A 220 -27.67 -45.11 37.45
CA SER A 220 -28.79 -44.19 37.47
C SER A 220 -28.49 -42.89 36.70
N LEU A 221 -27.27 -42.34 36.83
CA LEU A 221 -26.83 -41.16 36.10
C LEU A 221 -26.77 -41.38 34.58
N LYS A 222 -26.22 -42.51 34.10
CA LYS A 222 -26.19 -42.87 32.66
C LYS A 222 -27.63 -43.06 32.13
N GLY A 223 -28.55 -43.68 32.89
CA GLY A 223 -29.97 -43.81 32.51
C GLY A 223 -30.64 -42.43 32.35
N LYS A 224 -30.41 -41.53 33.30
CA LYS A 224 -30.92 -40.14 33.25
C LYS A 224 -30.35 -39.34 32.05
N LEU A 225 -29.07 -39.48 31.80
CA LEU A 225 -28.40 -38.83 30.65
C LEU A 225 -28.97 -39.34 29.32
N ALA A 226 -29.14 -40.66 29.17
CA ALA A 226 -29.72 -41.27 27.96
C ALA A 226 -31.14 -40.71 27.67
N ALA A 227 -31.98 -40.59 28.70
CA ALA A 227 -33.31 -40.03 28.55
C ALA A 227 -33.29 -38.54 28.14
N LEU A 228 -32.46 -37.73 28.79
CA LEU A 228 -32.33 -36.31 28.47
C LEU A 228 -31.75 -36.09 27.06
N ARG A 229 -30.76 -36.90 26.69
CA ARG A 229 -30.17 -36.88 25.35
C ARG A 229 -31.21 -37.22 24.27
N ALA A 230 -31.98 -38.28 24.49
CA ALA A 230 -33.03 -38.69 23.55
C ALA A 230 -34.09 -37.58 23.40
N ASP A 231 -34.50 -36.95 24.47
CA ASP A 231 -35.47 -35.84 24.45
C ASP A 231 -34.94 -34.66 23.63
N GLU A 232 -33.68 -34.26 23.82
CA GLU A 232 -33.07 -33.18 23.02
C GLU A 232 -32.91 -33.55 21.53
N VAL A 233 -32.49 -34.76 21.21
CA VAL A 233 -32.42 -35.23 19.83
C VAL A 233 -33.82 -35.20 19.20
N ASN A 234 -34.86 -35.66 19.90
CA ASN A 234 -36.24 -35.64 19.43
C ASN A 234 -36.76 -34.22 19.20
N LYS A 235 -36.38 -33.23 20.05
CA LYS A 235 -36.73 -31.82 19.84
C LYS A 235 -36.13 -31.27 18.53
N VAL A 236 -34.91 -31.63 18.22
CA VAL A 236 -34.25 -31.20 16.97
C VAL A 236 -34.88 -31.89 15.76
N THR A 237 -35.08 -33.21 15.83
CA THR A 237 -35.66 -33.98 14.72
C THR A 237 -37.13 -33.68 14.46
N ALA A 238 -37.90 -33.29 15.50
CA ALA A 238 -39.28 -32.84 15.34
C ALA A 238 -39.41 -31.55 14.50
N THR A 239 -38.36 -30.79 14.35
CA THR A 239 -38.29 -29.62 13.45
C THR A 239 -37.88 -29.96 12.01
N GLY A 240 -37.67 -31.23 11.70
CA GLY A 240 -37.20 -31.70 10.39
C GLY A 240 -35.67 -31.59 10.20
N TYR A 241 -34.92 -31.25 11.25
CA TYR A 241 -33.48 -31.13 11.22
C TYR A 241 -32.80 -32.43 11.65
N THR A 242 -31.52 -32.60 11.28
CA THR A 242 -30.67 -33.70 11.73
C THR A 242 -29.43 -33.16 12.46
N ILE A 243 -28.76 -34.03 13.20
CA ILE A 243 -27.52 -33.69 13.94
C ILE A 243 -26.42 -34.59 13.38
N ASN A 244 -25.27 -34.01 13.01
CA ASN A 244 -24.08 -34.74 12.57
C ASN A 244 -23.20 -35.20 13.74
N GLU A 245 -22.11 -35.91 13.43
CA GLU A 245 -21.12 -36.37 14.42
C GLU A 245 -20.44 -35.26 15.20
N ASN A 246 -20.38 -34.04 14.68
CA ASN A 246 -19.83 -32.85 15.30
C ASN A 246 -20.88 -32.06 16.09
N TYR A 247 -22.05 -32.63 16.33
CA TYR A 247 -23.20 -31.97 16.98
C TYR A 247 -23.76 -30.76 16.25
N GLU A 248 -23.45 -30.57 14.97
CA GLU A 248 -23.98 -29.48 14.14
C GLU A 248 -25.39 -29.84 13.67
N VAL A 249 -26.29 -28.85 13.69
CA VAL A 249 -27.66 -29.02 13.25
C VAL A 249 -27.75 -28.75 11.75
N LEU A 250 -28.28 -29.74 11.00
CA LEU A 250 -28.39 -29.68 9.55
C LEU A 250 -29.83 -29.52 9.10
N ASN A 251 -30.05 -28.78 8.01
CA ASN A 251 -31.27 -28.67 7.27
C ASN A 251 -31.03 -29.26 5.85
N ASN A 252 -31.69 -30.33 5.47
CA ASN A 252 -31.47 -30.99 4.18
C ASN A 252 -29.99 -31.33 3.87
N GLY A 253 -29.21 -31.66 4.90
CA GLY A 253 -27.80 -32.01 4.76
C GLY A 253 -26.82 -30.80 4.80
N GLU A 254 -27.34 -29.58 4.85
CA GLU A 254 -26.52 -28.37 5.00
C GLU A 254 -26.55 -27.87 6.44
N VAL A 255 -25.38 -27.39 6.93
CA VAL A 255 -25.23 -26.84 8.28
C VAL A 255 -26.01 -25.55 8.41
N ILE A 256 -26.79 -25.41 9.50
CA ILE A 256 -27.55 -24.20 9.77
C ILE A 256 -26.63 -23.15 10.40
N GLU A 257 -26.45 -22.05 9.67
CA GLU A 257 -25.75 -20.85 10.18
C GLU A 257 -26.77 -19.80 10.66
N TYR A 258 -26.39 -19.06 11.69
CA TYR A 258 -27.16 -17.92 12.19
C TYR A 258 -26.25 -16.82 12.70
N GLU A 259 -26.76 -15.59 12.72
CA GLU A 259 -25.99 -14.44 13.23
C GLU A 259 -26.32 -14.19 14.71
N ALA A 260 -25.30 -14.25 15.55
CA ALA A 260 -25.41 -13.95 16.97
C ALA A 260 -24.21 -13.16 17.52
N LYS A 261 -24.40 -12.46 18.61
CA LYS A 261 -23.28 -11.91 19.39
C LYS A 261 -22.50 -13.04 20.05
N LEU A 262 -21.21 -12.80 20.28
CA LEU A 262 -20.42 -13.71 21.12
C LEU A 262 -20.89 -13.62 22.57
N THR A 263 -20.82 -14.72 23.26
CA THR A 263 -21.00 -14.79 24.72
C THR A 263 -19.79 -14.18 25.42
N GLU A 264 -19.93 -13.77 26.68
CA GLU A 264 -18.79 -13.25 27.47
C GLU A 264 -17.68 -14.32 27.66
N SER A 265 -18.04 -15.59 27.65
CA SER A 265 -17.07 -16.70 27.69
C SER A 265 -16.21 -16.75 26.42
N GLU A 266 -16.84 -16.72 25.24
CA GLU A 266 -16.16 -16.70 23.96
C GLU A 266 -15.32 -15.42 23.75
N ILE A 267 -15.81 -14.27 24.23
CA ILE A 267 -15.07 -13.01 24.21
C ILE A 267 -13.81 -13.12 25.07
N ARG A 268 -13.97 -13.68 26.27
CA ARG A 268 -12.87 -13.86 27.21
C ARG A 268 -11.79 -14.75 26.62
N GLU A 269 -12.13 -15.88 26.05
CA GLU A 269 -11.20 -16.79 25.39
C GLU A 269 -10.39 -16.07 24.30
N LYS A 270 -11.08 -15.39 23.35
CA LYS A 270 -10.43 -14.65 22.28
C LYS A 270 -9.52 -13.52 22.79
N VAL A 271 -9.93 -12.81 23.84
CA VAL A 271 -9.13 -11.75 24.46
C VAL A 271 -7.87 -12.33 25.11
N PHE A 272 -7.98 -13.47 25.81
CA PHE A 272 -6.81 -14.13 26.43
C PHE A 272 -5.86 -14.69 25.36
N ASP A 273 -6.36 -15.23 24.26
CA ASP A 273 -5.53 -15.69 23.15
C ASP A 273 -4.75 -14.53 22.53
N ALA A 274 -5.42 -13.42 22.22
CA ALA A 274 -4.76 -12.22 21.72
C ALA A 274 -3.74 -11.65 22.74
N ALA A 275 -4.09 -11.65 24.04
CA ALA A 275 -3.20 -11.20 25.09
C ALA A 275 -1.97 -12.10 25.26
N ARG A 276 -2.10 -13.42 25.01
CA ARG A 276 -0.98 -14.37 25.04
C ARG A 276 -0.01 -14.12 23.90
N ILE A 277 -0.52 -13.91 22.68
CA ILE A 277 0.30 -13.61 21.49
C ILE A 277 1.16 -12.35 21.72
N LEU A 278 0.62 -11.37 22.47
CA LEU A 278 1.18 -10.02 22.61
C LEU A 278 1.84 -9.77 23.98
N ASP A 279 1.99 -10.81 24.83
CA ASP A 279 2.51 -10.69 26.19
C ASP A 279 1.80 -9.62 27.03
N LEU A 280 0.48 -9.50 26.88
CA LEU A 280 -0.36 -8.53 27.57
C LEU A 280 -1.04 -9.06 28.85
N GLY A 281 -0.88 -10.35 29.15
CA GLY A 281 -1.54 -11.00 30.30
C GLY A 281 -1.45 -10.20 31.61
N PRO A 282 -0.24 -9.75 32.06
CA PRO A 282 -0.08 -8.99 33.30
C PRO A 282 -0.68 -7.58 33.30
N TYR A 283 -1.13 -7.10 32.14
CA TYR A 283 -1.60 -5.71 31.96
C TYR A 283 -3.10 -5.59 31.68
N LEU A 284 -3.83 -6.71 31.61
CA LEU A 284 -5.24 -6.75 31.19
C LEU A 284 -6.16 -5.80 31.99
N ASP A 285 -5.90 -5.61 33.27
CA ASP A 285 -6.68 -4.75 34.15
C ASP A 285 -6.25 -3.27 34.14
N ARG A 286 -5.09 -2.96 33.52
CA ARG A 286 -4.57 -1.59 33.46
C ARG A 286 -5.30 -0.75 32.42
N ARG A 287 -5.26 0.56 32.62
CA ARG A 287 -5.77 1.55 31.66
C ARG A 287 -4.63 2.09 30.79
N PRO A 288 -4.93 2.63 29.58
CA PRO A 288 -3.91 3.17 28.67
C PRO A 288 -2.91 4.14 29.31
N LYS A 289 -3.35 5.00 30.23
CA LYS A 289 -2.49 5.95 30.96
C LYS A 289 -1.42 5.31 31.85
N GLU A 290 -1.57 4.02 32.16
CA GLU A 290 -0.68 3.24 33.03
C GLU A 290 0.30 2.38 32.22
N LEU A 291 0.33 2.55 30.90
CA LEU A 291 1.10 1.77 29.95
C LEU A 291 2.21 2.61 29.31
N SER A 292 3.32 1.95 28.98
CA SER A 292 4.34 2.53 28.10
C SER A 292 3.83 2.62 26.64
N GLY A 293 4.51 3.41 25.79
CA GLY A 293 4.17 3.54 24.38
C GLY A 293 4.09 2.19 23.65
N GLY A 294 5.06 1.30 23.86
CA GLY A 294 5.06 -0.04 23.27
C GLY A 294 3.95 -0.94 23.79
N GLN A 295 3.60 -0.84 25.07
CA GLN A 295 2.44 -1.56 25.63
C GLN A 295 1.14 -1.04 25.03
N MET A 296 0.96 0.28 24.88
CA MET A 296 -0.21 0.86 24.22
C MET A 296 -0.34 0.39 22.76
N GLN A 297 0.78 0.28 22.06
CA GLN A 297 0.80 -0.26 20.70
C GLN A 297 0.39 -1.73 20.64
N ARG A 298 0.91 -2.58 21.54
CA ARG A 298 0.48 -3.98 21.65
C ARG A 298 -1.02 -4.09 21.93
N VAL A 299 -1.59 -3.21 22.75
CA VAL A 299 -3.05 -3.17 22.97
C VAL A 299 -3.80 -2.82 21.68
N ALA A 300 -3.31 -1.85 20.91
CA ALA A 300 -3.90 -1.50 19.60
C ALA A 300 -3.83 -2.66 18.60
N LEU A 301 -2.69 -3.39 18.56
CA LEU A 301 -2.55 -4.62 17.79
C LEU A 301 -3.51 -5.70 18.28
N GLY A 302 -3.62 -5.92 19.59
CA GLY A 302 -4.55 -6.90 20.19
C GLY A 302 -6.01 -6.63 19.79
N ARG A 303 -6.40 -5.37 19.80
CA ARG A 303 -7.72 -4.94 19.33
C ARG A 303 -7.95 -5.22 17.83
N ALA A 304 -6.90 -5.13 17.03
CA ALA A 304 -6.96 -5.44 15.62
C ALA A 304 -7.00 -6.96 15.37
N ILE A 305 -6.14 -7.72 16.06
CA ILE A 305 -5.96 -9.17 15.89
C ILE A 305 -7.20 -9.96 16.33
N VAL A 306 -7.81 -9.57 17.46
CA VAL A 306 -8.93 -10.30 18.06
C VAL A 306 -10.13 -10.47 17.11
N ARG A 307 -10.21 -9.63 16.06
CA ARG A 307 -11.26 -9.69 15.03
C ARG A 307 -11.04 -10.79 14.01
N ASN A 308 -9.83 -11.33 13.92
CA ASN A 308 -9.44 -12.31 12.91
C ASN A 308 -9.79 -11.87 11.48
N ALA A 309 -9.55 -10.59 11.15
CA ALA A 309 -9.78 -10.04 9.82
C ALA A 309 -8.73 -10.57 8.83
N LYS A 310 -9.11 -10.78 7.59
CA LYS A 310 -8.20 -11.23 6.53
C LYS A 310 -7.22 -10.13 6.06
N LEU A 311 -7.57 -8.85 6.26
CA LEU A 311 -6.77 -7.69 5.85
C LEU A 311 -6.48 -6.77 7.03
N PHE A 312 -5.19 -6.58 7.32
CA PHE A 312 -4.69 -5.65 8.32
C PHE A 312 -4.16 -4.38 7.68
N LEU A 313 -4.56 -3.24 8.21
CA LEU A 313 -4.11 -1.93 7.78
C LEU A 313 -3.41 -1.23 8.94
N MET A 314 -2.19 -0.73 8.73
CA MET A 314 -1.39 -0.06 9.77
C MET A 314 -0.88 1.29 9.27
N ASP A 315 -1.35 2.38 9.90
CA ASP A 315 -0.97 3.76 9.54
C ASP A 315 0.11 4.27 10.51
N GLU A 316 1.38 4.20 10.14
CA GLU A 316 2.57 4.62 10.90
C GLU A 316 2.59 4.15 12.37
N PRO A 317 2.38 2.86 12.66
CA PRO A 317 2.16 2.41 14.03
C PRO A 317 3.38 2.56 14.95
N LEU A 318 4.60 2.67 14.40
CA LEU A 318 5.85 2.78 15.16
C LEU A 318 6.36 4.21 15.33
N SER A 319 5.71 5.21 14.72
CA SER A 319 6.19 6.61 14.68
C SER A 319 6.36 7.25 16.07
N ASN A 320 5.57 6.84 17.05
CA ASN A 320 5.54 7.41 18.41
C ASN A 320 6.46 6.66 19.41
N LEU A 321 7.31 5.75 18.96
CA LEU A 321 8.20 4.94 19.80
C LEU A 321 9.65 5.44 19.72
N ASP A 322 10.39 5.23 20.81
CA ASP A 322 11.84 5.42 20.82
C ASP A 322 12.56 4.37 19.91
N ALA A 323 13.80 4.67 19.52
CA ALA A 323 14.56 3.89 18.55
C ALA A 323 14.75 2.42 18.99
N LYS A 324 15.05 2.16 20.28
CA LYS A 324 15.27 0.81 20.79
C LYS A 324 13.99 -0.01 20.75
N LEU A 325 12.90 0.56 21.20
CA LEU A 325 11.59 -0.08 21.22
C LEU A 325 11.08 -0.33 19.81
N ARG A 326 11.34 0.60 18.86
CA ARG A 326 10.98 0.47 17.44
C ARG A 326 11.62 -0.78 16.81
N VAL A 327 12.91 -1.03 17.10
CA VAL A 327 13.61 -2.25 16.61
C VAL A 327 12.92 -3.52 17.10
N GLN A 328 12.58 -3.59 18.40
CA GLN A 328 11.89 -4.74 18.97
C GLN A 328 10.49 -4.93 18.35
N MET A 329 9.74 -3.86 18.22
CA MET A 329 8.37 -3.91 17.70
C MET A 329 8.30 -4.29 16.22
N ARG A 330 9.31 -3.93 15.41
CA ARG A 330 9.39 -4.42 14.02
C ARG A 330 9.40 -5.94 13.94
N SER A 331 10.31 -6.58 14.66
CA SER A 331 10.43 -8.05 14.69
C SER A 331 9.14 -8.70 15.24
N GLU A 332 8.50 -8.05 16.22
CA GLU A 332 7.25 -8.54 16.80
C GLU A 332 6.08 -8.46 15.82
N ILE A 333 5.94 -7.36 15.06
CA ILE A 333 4.90 -7.22 14.04
C ILE A 333 5.05 -8.26 12.94
N VAL A 334 6.28 -8.53 12.47
CA VAL A 334 6.54 -9.58 11.47
C VAL A 334 6.13 -10.94 12.02
N ARG A 335 6.56 -11.29 13.25
CA ARG A 335 6.17 -12.54 13.90
C ARG A 335 4.66 -12.70 14.04
N ILE A 336 3.96 -11.63 14.40
CA ILE A 336 2.50 -11.61 14.53
C ILE A 336 1.84 -11.82 13.16
N HIS A 337 2.33 -11.15 12.13
CA HIS A 337 1.85 -11.33 10.77
C HIS A 337 1.96 -12.79 10.31
N GLU A 338 3.13 -13.42 10.52
CA GLU A 338 3.37 -14.83 10.18
C GLU A 338 2.45 -15.78 10.97
N GLN A 339 2.22 -15.51 12.26
CA GLN A 339 1.34 -16.33 13.09
C GLN A 339 -0.14 -16.24 12.71
N ILE A 340 -0.59 -15.08 12.27
CA ILE A 340 -2.00 -14.84 11.93
C ILE A 340 -2.29 -15.24 10.47
N GLY A 341 -1.30 -15.16 9.58
CA GLY A 341 -1.45 -15.45 8.16
C GLY A 341 -2.41 -14.48 7.47
N ALA A 342 -2.43 -13.20 7.86
CA ALA A 342 -3.33 -12.21 7.29
C ALA A 342 -2.57 -11.23 6.40
N THR A 343 -3.14 -10.87 5.25
CA THR A 343 -2.57 -9.85 4.36
C THR A 343 -2.44 -8.51 5.08
N THR A 344 -1.30 -7.84 4.95
CA THR A 344 -1.02 -6.60 5.66
C THR A 344 -0.64 -5.47 4.72
N ILE A 345 -1.25 -4.30 4.87
CA ILE A 345 -0.80 -3.04 4.24
C ILE A 345 -0.33 -2.11 5.34
N TYR A 346 0.94 -1.78 5.29
CA TYR A 346 1.65 -0.99 6.29
C TYR A 346 2.15 0.33 5.69
N VAL A 347 1.91 1.43 6.38
CA VAL A 347 2.40 2.76 5.98
C VAL A 347 3.51 3.20 6.91
N THR A 348 4.61 3.67 6.34
CA THR A 348 5.72 4.27 7.11
C THR A 348 6.42 5.35 6.28
N HIS A 349 7.18 6.20 6.96
CA HIS A 349 8.18 7.07 6.36
C HIS A 349 9.61 6.58 6.63
N ASP A 350 9.78 5.51 7.40
CA ASP A 350 11.07 4.91 7.74
C ASP A 350 11.41 3.80 6.73
N GLN A 351 12.48 4.04 5.95
CA GLN A 351 12.97 3.07 4.97
C GLN A 351 13.45 1.77 5.61
N THR A 352 13.99 1.82 6.84
CA THR A 352 14.46 0.61 7.54
C THR A 352 13.29 -0.31 7.88
N GLU A 353 12.14 0.26 8.27
CA GLU A 353 10.92 -0.53 8.47
C GLU A 353 10.50 -1.22 7.17
N ALA A 354 10.45 -0.46 6.07
CA ALA A 354 10.10 -1.00 4.77
C ALA A 354 11.04 -2.13 4.33
N MET A 355 12.35 -1.92 4.44
CA MET A 355 13.35 -2.90 4.01
C MET A 355 13.40 -4.17 4.84
N THR A 356 12.99 -4.09 6.12
CA THR A 356 13.08 -5.24 7.05
C THR A 356 11.80 -6.05 7.20
N MET A 357 10.64 -5.44 6.94
CA MET A 357 9.34 -6.06 7.22
C MET A 357 8.57 -6.48 5.95
N ALA A 358 8.83 -5.85 4.82
CA ALA A 358 8.01 -6.01 3.62
C ALA A 358 8.33 -7.28 2.82
N THR A 359 7.28 -7.93 2.29
CA THR A 359 7.40 -8.85 1.14
C THR A 359 7.53 -8.04 -0.14
N LYS A 360 6.79 -6.94 -0.26
CA LYS A 360 6.89 -5.97 -1.35
C LYS A 360 6.77 -4.54 -0.81
N ILE A 361 7.49 -3.62 -1.41
CA ILE A 361 7.48 -2.19 -1.08
C ILE A 361 6.89 -1.42 -2.26
N ALA A 362 5.98 -0.49 -1.99
CA ALA A 362 5.56 0.54 -2.93
C ALA A 362 6.15 1.89 -2.50
N VAL A 363 7.15 2.35 -3.24
CA VAL A 363 7.79 3.66 -3.03
C VAL A 363 6.94 4.73 -3.69
N MET A 364 6.51 5.73 -2.90
CA MET A 364 5.64 6.82 -3.36
C MET A 364 6.31 8.18 -3.25
N SER A 365 6.05 9.05 -4.23
CA SER A 365 6.46 10.45 -4.18
C SER A 365 5.41 11.32 -4.87
N LYS A 366 5.03 12.43 -4.25
CA LYS A 366 4.11 13.44 -4.81
C LYS A 366 2.80 12.87 -5.38
N GLY A 367 2.27 11.85 -4.73
CA GLY A 367 1.03 11.16 -5.14
C GLY A 367 1.21 10.01 -6.14
N TRP A 368 2.40 9.84 -6.73
CA TRP A 368 2.71 8.81 -7.70
C TRP A 368 3.47 7.63 -7.08
N VAL A 369 3.20 6.44 -7.57
CA VAL A 369 4.06 5.26 -7.32
C VAL A 369 5.32 5.39 -8.19
N GLN A 370 6.48 5.40 -7.54
CA GLN A 370 7.78 5.46 -8.23
C GLN A 370 8.27 4.07 -8.61
N GLN A 371 8.09 3.10 -7.70
CA GLN A 371 8.47 1.70 -7.93
C GLN A 371 7.71 0.79 -6.96
N ILE A 372 7.35 -0.40 -7.44
CA ILE A 372 6.90 -1.52 -6.63
C ILE A 372 7.85 -2.69 -6.89
N GLY A 373 8.26 -3.38 -5.84
CA GLY A 373 9.13 -4.56 -5.91
C GLY A 373 9.47 -5.10 -4.54
N THR A 374 10.23 -6.18 -4.49
CA THR A 374 10.81 -6.70 -3.25
C THR A 374 11.83 -5.71 -2.69
N PRO A 375 12.13 -5.75 -1.38
CA PRO A 375 13.18 -4.91 -0.79
C PRO A 375 14.49 -4.96 -1.57
N GLN A 376 14.92 -6.16 -1.96
CA GLN A 376 16.18 -6.37 -2.69
C GLN A 376 16.15 -5.76 -4.10
N GLU A 377 15.03 -5.89 -4.82
CA GLU A 377 14.88 -5.27 -6.14
C GLU A 377 14.92 -3.74 -6.07
N ILE A 378 14.23 -3.15 -5.09
CA ILE A 378 14.17 -1.70 -4.91
C ILE A 378 15.55 -1.14 -4.54
N TYR A 379 16.30 -1.87 -3.71
CA TYR A 379 17.64 -1.46 -3.30
C TYR A 379 18.66 -1.59 -4.43
N ASN A 380 18.71 -2.75 -5.08
CA ASN A 380 19.73 -3.06 -6.10
C ASN A 380 19.37 -2.48 -7.47
N ASN A 381 18.09 -2.38 -7.79
CA ASN A 381 17.54 -2.03 -9.08
C ASN A 381 16.56 -0.87 -9.04
N PRO A 382 16.93 0.29 -8.47
CA PRO A 382 16.05 1.45 -8.42
C PRO A 382 15.70 1.90 -9.83
N LYS A 383 14.42 2.21 -10.07
CA LYS A 383 13.91 2.65 -11.38
C LYS A 383 14.28 4.09 -11.72
N ASN A 384 14.58 4.90 -10.72
CA ASN A 384 14.95 6.30 -10.91
C ASN A 384 15.80 6.82 -9.74
N ILE A 385 16.35 8.02 -9.91
CA ILE A 385 17.18 8.70 -8.90
C ILE A 385 16.43 8.86 -7.58
N PHE A 386 15.13 9.17 -7.61
CA PHE A 386 14.38 9.33 -6.37
C PHE A 386 14.39 8.04 -5.53
N VAL A 387 14.11 6.90 -6.13
CA VAL A 387 14.17 5.61 -5.44
C VAL A 387 15.58 5.29 -4.96
N ALA A 388 16.59 5.53 -5.80
CA ALA A 388 17.99 5.29 -5.51
C ALA A 388 18.49 6.08 -4.28
N THR A 389 18.07 7.34 -4.17
CA THR A 389 18.48 8.24 -3.08
C THR A 389 17.57 8.17 -1.86
N PHE A 390 16.30 7.80 -2.04
CA PHE A 390 15.36 7.63 -0.93
C PHE A 390 15.59 6.32 -0.17
N ILE A 391 16.01 5.25 -0.85
CA ILE A 391 16.24 3.93 -0.26
C ILE A 391 17.74 3.68 -0.08
N GLY A 392 18.14 3.56 1.18
CA GLY A 392 19.54 3.34 1.61
C GLY A 392 19.98 4.34 2.66
N ALA A 393 20.69 3.89 3.68
CA ALA A 393 21.28 4.72 4.72
C ALA A 393 22.77 4.31 4.91
N PRO A 394 23.70 5.12 4.37
CA PRO A 394 23.55 6.37 3.62
C PRO A 394 22.86 6.20 2.26
N ALA A 395 22.36 7.31 1.71
CA ALA A 395 21.77 7.35 0.37
C ALA A 395 22.83 7.05 -0.73
N MET A 396 22.36 6.68 -1.92
CA MET A 396 23.24 6.54 -3.08
C MET A 396 23.92 7.87 -3.43
N ASN A 397 25.20 7.83 -3.69
CA ASN A 397 25.93 8.99 -4.25
C ASN A 397 25.49 9.21 -5.68
N ILE A 398 25.19 10.45 -6.03
CA ILE A 398 24.84 10.87 -7.39
C ILE A 398 25.80 11.96 -7.81
N VAL A 399 26.50 11.77 -8.93
CA VAL A 399 27.46 12.71 -9.47
C VAL A 399 27.12 12.99 -10.93
N ASP A 400 27.14 14.26 -11.33
CA ASP A 400 26.90 14.66 -12.71
C ASP A 400 28.08 14.29 -13.58
N GLY A 401 27.81 13.76 -14.77
CA GLY A 401 28.81 13.33 -15.74
C GLY A 401 28.33 13.53 -17.17
N THR A 402 29.22 13.34 -18.11
CA THR A 402 28.93 13.38 -19.54
C THR A 402 29.25 12.06 -20.17
N TYR A 403 28.25 11.42 -20.78
CA TYR A 403 28.44 10.21 -21.58
C TYR A 403 29.05 10.59 -22.96
N ASP A 404 30.07 9.86 -23.38
CA ASP A 404 30.71 9.99 -24.68
C ASP A 404 31.17 8.61 -25.18
N ASN A 405 30.40 7.99 -26.06
CA ASN A 405 30.74 6.72 -26.74
C ASN A 405 31.24 5.61 -25.77
N GLY A 406 30.48 5.33 -24.71
CA GLY A 406 30.80 4.27 -23.73
C GLY A 406 31.76 4.71 -22.65
N VAL A 407 32.06 5.98 -22.53
CA VAL A 407 32.86 6.56 -21.45
C VAL A 407 32.06 7.65 -20.73
N VAL A 408 31.99 7.59 -19.41
CA VAL A 408 31.45 8.67 -18.58
C VAL A 408 32.63 9.55 -18.14
N LYS A 409 32.58 10.83 -18.50
CA LYS A 409 33.59 11.84 -18.17
C LYS A 409 33.06 12.78 -17.11
N PHE A 410 33.89 13.14 -16.15
CA PHE A 410 33.58 14.05 -15.05
C PHE A 410 34.37 15.37 -15.20
N GLU A 411 33.92 16.44 -14.52
CA GLU A 411 34.50 17.78 -14.65
C GLU A 411 35.96 17.86 -14.19
N ASP A 412 36.37 17.06 -13.21
CA ASP A 412 37.73 16.96 -12.70
C ASP A 412 38.70 16.23 -13.64
N GLY A 413 38.21 15.74 -14.81
CA GLY A 413 38.95 14.96 -15.78
C GLY A 413 39.00 13.47 -15.50
N TYR A 414 38.39 12.99 -14.43
CA TYR A 414 38.21 11.56 -14.17
C TYR A 414 37.25 10.96 -15.18
N SER A 415 37.46 9.71 -15.54
CA SER A 415 36.60 9.04 -16.51
C SER A 415 36.44 7.56 -16.20
N ILE A 416 35.26 7.03 -16.49
CA ILE A 416 34.89 5.63 -16.30
C ILE A 416 34.51 5.05 -17.64
N LYS A 417 35.21 4.00 -18.06
CA LYS A 417 34.85 3.21 -19.24
C LYS A 417 33.78 2.21 -18.84
N LEU A 418 32.65 2.24 -19.53
CA LEU A 418 31.53 1.33 -19.31
C LEU A 418 31.75 0.00 -20.02
N SER A 419 31.14 -1.07 -19.55
CA SER A 419 31.08 -2.35 -20.24
C SER A 419 30.21 -2.26 -21.50
N ASP A 420 30.46 -3.17 -22.47
CA ASP A 420 29.65 -3.26 -23.70
C ASP A 420 28.14 -3.48 -23.38
N GLU A 421 27.85 -4.16 -22.27
CA GLU A 421 26.47 -4.37 -21.80
C GLU A 421 25.81 -3.04 -21.40
N TYR A 422 26.52 -2.16 -20.68
CA TYR A 422 26.01 -0.83 -20.33
C TYR A 422 25.81 0.04 -21.59
N VAL A 423 26.73 -0.04 -22.59
CA VAL A 423 26.57 0.71 -23.84
C VAL A 423 25.35 0.23 -24.60
N ALA A 424 25.14 -1.08 -24.69
CA ALA A 424 23.95 -1.64 -25.35
C ALA A 424 22.66 -1.28 -24.62
N ALA A 425 22.68 -1.26 -23.29
CA ALA A 425 21.55 -0.85 -22.47
C ALA A 425 21.22 0.64 -22.64
N HIS A 426 22.24 1.49 -22.70
CA HIS A 426 22.12 2.92 -22.98
C HIS A 426 21.40 3.17 -24.31
N ASP A 427 21.88 2.56 -25.38
CA ASP A 427 21.31 2.76 -26.72
C ASP A 427 19.86 2.28 -26.79
N ARG A 428 19.57 1.14 -26.19
CA ARG A 428 18.21 0.60 -26.08
C ARG A 428 17.30 1.54 -25.30
N PHE A 429 17.77 2.04 -24.16
CA PHE A 429 17.00 2.96 -23.31
C PHE A 429 16.53 4.19 -24.09
N TYR A 430 17.44 4.88 -24.78
CA TYR A 430 17.06 6.06 -25.55
C TYR A 430 16.22 5.74 -26.77
N ALA A 431 16.47 4.62 -27.44
CA ALA A 431 15.63 4.17 -28.56
C ALA A 431 14.18 3.90 -28.10
N ASP A 432 14.01 3.20 -26.98
CA ASP A 432 12.69 2.91 -26.39
C ASP A 432 11.98 4.20 -25.95
N LYS A 433 12.70 5.13 -25.31
CA LYS A 433 12.15 6.44 -24.91
C LYS A 433 11.69 7.27 -26.11
N ILE A 434 12.48 7.29 -27.18
CA ILE A 434 12.12 7.97 -28.44
C ILE A 434 10.87 7.34 -29.05
N ALA A 435 10.81 6.00 -29.12
CA ALA A 435 9.66 5.29 -29.66
C ALA A 435 8.39 5.55 -28.83
N ASP A 436 8.50 5.49 -27.50
CA ASP A 436 7.39 5.79 -26.58
C ASP A 436 6.87 7.22 -26.74
N LEU A 437 7.76 8.22 -26.81
CA LEU A 437 7.37 9.63 -26.99
C LEU A 437 6.73 9.86 -28.37
N LYS A 438 7.29 9.28 -29.43
CA LYS A 438 6.70 9.37 -30.77
C LYS A 438 5.31 8.74 -30.84
N ARG A 439 5.14 7.55 -30.22
CA ARG A 439 3.84 6.89 -30.11
C ARG A 439 2.83 7.75 -29.33
N MET A 440 3.29 8.34 -28.23
CA MET A 440 2.48 9.19 -27.36
C MET A 440 2.01 10.46 -28.09
N LEU A 441 2.96 11.16 -28.75
CA LEU A 441 2.67 12.38 -29.50
C LEU A 441 1.77 12.14 -30.73
N ALA A 442 1.72 10.92 -31.26
CA ALA A 442 0.85 10.53 -32.37
C ALA A 442 -0.59 10.18 -31.95
N GLN A 443 -0.91 10.16 -30.65
CA GLN A 443 -2.29 9.95 -30.19
C GLN A 443 -3.15 11.18 -30.46
N ASP A 444 -4.40 10.96 -30.85
CA ASP A 444 -5.36 12.05 -31.18
C ASP A 444 -5.43 13.13 -30.11
N ASP A 445 -5.36 12.75 -28.83
CA ASP A 445 -5.43 13.70 -27.71
C ASP A 445 -4.19 14.61 -27.64
N PHE A 446 -2.99 14.11 -27.92
CA PHE A 446 -1.77 14.93 -28.01
C PHE A 446 -1.76 15.78 -29.29
N VAL A 447 -2.30 15.28 -30.39
CA VAL A 447 -2.48 16.06 -31.62
C VAL A 447 -3.45 17.21 -31.40
N LYS A 448 -4.57 16.98 -30.67
CA LYS A 448 -5.49 18.04 -30.26
C LYS A 448 -4.82 19.08 -29.36
N MET A 449 -3.96 18.67 -28.45
CA MET A 449 -3.19 19.59 -27.60
C MET A 449 -2.28 20.49 -28.42
N HIS A 450 -1.58 19.93 -29.41
CA HIS A 450 -0.77 20.69 -30.34
C HIS A 450 -1.63 21.65 -31.16
N ALA A 451 -2.73 21.17 -31.71
CA ALA A 451 -3.68 22.03 -32.43
C ALA A 451 -4.22 23.19 -31.57
N LEU A 452 -4.47 22.93 -30.27
CA LEU A 452 -4.94 23.96 -29.34
C LEU A 452 -3.88 25.04 -29.08
N LEU A 453 -2.61 24.68 -28.94
CA LEU A 453 -1.49 25.61 -28.79
C LEU A 453 -1.37 26.54 -30.03
N VAL A 454 -1.41 25.93 -31.23
CA VAL A 454 -1.33 26.68 -32.50
C VAL A 454 -2.55 27.56 -32.67
N TYR A 455 -3.75 27.08 -32.28
CA TYR A 455 -4.99 27.86 -32.29
C TYR A 455 -4.90 29.09 -31.37
N ASP A 456 -4.46 28.90 -30.11
CA ASP A 456 -4.34 30.03 -29.17
C ASP A 456 -3.29 31.05 -29.63
N ASP A 457 -2.27 30.64 -30.36
CA ASP A 457 -1.26 31.51 -30.96
C ASP A 457 -1.83 32.31 -32.18
N ILE A 458 -2.59 31.66 -33.04
CA ILE A 458 -3.30 32.27 -34.15
C ILE A 458 -4.24 33.37 -33.65
N VAL A 459 -5.03 33.10 -32.62
CA VAL A 459 -5.97 34.05 -32.04
C VAL A 459 -5.28 35.24 -31.36
N LYS A 460 -4.08 35.04 -30.81
CA LYS A 460 -3.33 36.10 -30.12
C LYS A 460 -2.45 36.93 -31.04
N ASN A 461 -1.83 36.35 -32.08
CA ASN A 461 -0.67 36.96 -32.74
C ASN A 461 -0.73 37.08 -34.28
N ASN A 462 -1.59 36.44 -35.01
CA ASN A 462 -1.83 36.53 -36.46
C ASN A 462 -2.08 35.20 -37.19
N ALA A 463 -2.74 35.30 -38.32
CA ALA A 463 -3.21 34.19 -39.16
C ALA A 463 -2.08 33.39 -39.88
N ASP A 464 -0.80 33.72 -39.69
CA ASP A 464 0.32 33.14 -40.44
C ASP A 464 0.52 31.64 -40.21
N ARG A 465 -0.03 31.08 -39.12
CA ARG A 465 0.02 29.64 -38.78
C ARG A 465 -1.21 28.84 -39.16
N LEU A 466 -2.12 29.40 -39.94
CA LEU A 466 -3.37 28.72 -40.28
C LEU A 466 -3.16 27.44 -41.07
N ASP A 467 -2.19 27.42 -41.98
CA ASP A 467 -1.90 26.24 -42.79
C ASP A 467 -1.23 25.14 -41.93
N GLU A 468 -0.38 25.51 -40.97
CA GLU A 468 0.14 24.58 -39.95
C GLU A 468 -0.99 23.98 -39.12
N PHE A 469 -1.93 24.83 -38.68
CA PHE A 469 -3.09 24.37 -37.90
C PHE A 469 -3.95 23.38 -38.69
N LYS A 470 -4.23 23.65 -39.97
CA LYS A 470 -4.96 22.72 -40.85
C LYS A 470 -4.27 21.36 -40.98
N ASN A 471 -2.95 21.38 -41.16
CA ASN A 471 -2.16 20.14 -41.26
C ASN A 471 -2.29 19.32 -39.99
N ILE A 472 -2.17 19.95 -38.82
CA ILE A 472 -2.30 19.26 -37.52
C ILE A 472 -3.70 18.69 -37.33
N VAL A 473 -4.76 19.48 -37.67
CA VAL A 473 -6.17 19.04 -37.55
C VAL A 473 -6.48 17.84 -38.47
N ASN A 474 -5.82 17.72 -39.61
CA ASN A 474 -5.98 16.58 -40.51
C ASN A 474 -5.49 15.26 -39.90
N ASP A 475 -4.60 15.30 -38.89
CA ASP A 475 -4.13 14.13 -38.17
C ASP A 475 -5.09 13.69 -37.04
N ILE A 476 -6.08 14.54 -36.69
CA ILE A 476 -7.12 14.15 -35.71
C ILE A 476 -8.20 13.31 -36.43
N LYS A 477 -8.28 12.03 -36.09
CA LYS A 477 -9.14 11.07 -36.81
C LYS A 477 -10.49 10.81 -36.16
N ASP A 478 -10.75 11.37 -35.00
CA ASP A 478 -12.03 11.21 -34.31
C ASP A 478 -13.15 12.13 -34.83
N ILE A 479 -14.35 12.02 -34.26
CA ILE A 479 -15.51 12.82 -34.63
C ILE A 479 -15.30 14.32 -34.42
N HIS A 480 -14.44 14.70 -33.48
CA HIS A 480 -14.12 16.08 -33.16
C HIS A 480 -13.23 16.71 -34.24
N GLY A 481 -12.27 15.91 -34.77
CA GLY A 481 -11.44 16.32 -35.91
C GLY A 481 -12.29 16.66 -37.15
N GLU A 482 -13.34 15.88 -37.43
CA GLU A 482 -14.27 16.17 -38.51
C GLU A 482 -15.04 17.48 -38.29
N ALA A 483 -15.55 17.69 -37.09
CA ALA A 483 -16.25 18.94 -36.72
C ALA A 483 -15.32 20.16 -36.87
N ILE A 484 -14.04 20.04 -36.51
CA ILE A 484 -13.07 21.12 -36.68
C ILE A 484 -12.76 21.38 -38.16
N ARG A 485 -12.62 20.37 -39.01
CA ARG A 485 -12.40 20.52 -40.46
C ARG A 485 -13.57 21.24 -41.13
N VAL A 486 -14.82 20.90 -40.75
CA VAL A 486 -16.01 21.58 -41.23
C VAL A 486 -16.00 23.05 -40.83
N ALA A 487 -15.71 23.37 -39.57
CA ALA A 487 -15.61 24.74 -39.09
C ALA A 487 -14.50 25.53 -39.79
N LEU A 488 -13.34 24.91 -40.08
CA LEU A 488 -12.26 25.54 -40.82
C LEU A 488 -12.66 25.87 -42.27
N ALA A 489 -13.35 24.96 -42.96
CA ALA A 489 -13.86 25.22 -44.31
C ALA A 489 -14.85 26.39 -44.32
N GLN A 490 -15.75 26.45 -43.35
CA GLN A 490 -16.69 27.60 -43.21
C GLN A 490 -15.96 28.91 -42.90
N TYR A 491 -14.87 28.87 -42.10
CA TYR A 491 -14.05 30.06 -41.86
C TYR A 491 -13.33 30.52 -43.13
N GLU A 492 -12.86 29.62 -43.96
CA GLU A 492 -12.18 29.96 -45.22
C GLU A 492 -13.11 30.68 -46.20
N GLU A 493 -14.39 30.29 -46.22
CA GLU A 493 -15.42 30.94 -47.06
C GLU A 493 -15.87 32.27 -46.49
N SER A 494 -16.17 32.33 -45.19
CA SER A 494 -16.80 33.50 -44.56
C SER A 494 -15.81 34.53 -44.03
N LYS A 495 -14.59 34.10 -43.70
CA LYS A 495 -13.58 34.86 -42.92
C LYS A 495 -14.12 35.38 -41.57
N ASP A 496 -15.19 34.77 -41.05
CA ASP A 496 -15.80 35.15 -39.79
C ASP A 496 -15.11 34.41 -38.62
N VAL A 497 -14.40 35.16 -37.79
CA VAL A 497 -13.68 34.65 -36.60
C VAL A 497 -14.66 33.99 -35.61
N ALA A 498 -15.95 34.34 -35.62
CA ALA A 498 -16.92 33.73 -34.74
C ALA A 498 -17.05 32.20 -34.95
N VAL A 499 -16.86 31.76 -36.21
CA VAL A 499 -16.84 30.30 -36.54
C VAL A 499 -15.74 29.57 -35.84
N LEU A 500 -14.58 30.19 -35.63
CA LEU A 500 -13.43 29.57 -34.96
C LEU A 500 -13.63 29.38 -33.44
N HIS A 501 -14.59 30.11 -32.82
CA HIS A 501 -14.86 29.90 -31.38
C HIS A 501 -15.38 28.49 -31.08
N GLY A 502 -16.08 27.83 -32.01
CA GLY A 502 -16.51 26.44 -31.90
C GLY A 502 -15.36 25.45 -31.92
N VAL A 503 -14.32 25.75 -32.71
CA VAL A 503 -13.13 24.91 -32.85
C VAL A 503 -12.42 24.67 -31.51
N ARG A 504 -12.26 25.72 -30.69
CA ARG A 504 -11.64 25.59 -29.38
C ARG A 504 -12.41 24.65 -28.46
N LYS A 505 -13.75 24.65 -28.53
CA LYS A 505 -14.59 23.75 -27.73
C LYS A 505 -14.37 22.29 -28.14
N GLU A 506 -14.28 22.02 -29.42
CA GLU A 506 -14.01 20.66 -29.93
C GLU A 506 -12.59 20.17 -29.58
N LEU A 507 -11.58 21.05 -29.68
CA LEU A 507 -10.22 20.74 -29.28
C LEU A 507 -10.09 20.41 -27.78
N LEU A 508 -10.94 20.96 -26.93
CA LEU A 508 -10.97 20.73 -25.49
C LEU A 508 -11.62 19.39 -25.08
N THR A 509 -12.21 18.67 -26.04
CA THR A 509 -12.82 17.35 -25.76
C THR A 509 -11.76 16.24 -25.82
N PHE A 510 -10.95 16.11 -24.77
CA PHE A 510 -9.99 15.03 -24.62
C PHE A 510 -10.69 13.78 -24.11
N THR A 511 -10.55 12.66 -24.83
CA THR A 511 -11.28 11.44 -24.49
C THR A 511 -10.47 10.43 -23.69
N LYS A 512 -9.16 10.31 -23.89
CA LYS A 512 -8.32 9.37 -23.07
C LYS A 512 -6.82 9.55 -23.37
N ILE A 513 -6.16 10.45 -22.67
CA ILE A 513 -4.71 10.29 -22.52
C ILE A 513 -4.49 9.18 -21.49
N SER A 514 -3.63 8.20 -21.82
CA SER A 514 -3.26 7.17 -20.86
C SER A 514 -2.69 7.81 -19.59
N SER A 515 -3.26 7.49 -18.45
CA SER A 515 -2.80 7.98 -17.16
C SER A 515 -1.32 7.62 -16.89
N THR A 516 -0.87 6.48 -17.41
CA THR A 516 0.53 6.06 -17.35
C THR A 516 1.45 7.01 -18.12
N ASP A 517 1.04 7.47 -19.30
CA ASP A 517 1.81 8.38 -20.13
C ASP A 517 1.86 9.79 -19.51
N LEU A 518 0.74 10.26 -18.96
CA LEU A 518 0.68 11.51 -18.19
C LEU A 518 1.61 11.45 -16.97
N GLY A 519 1.66 10.32 -16.28
CA GLY A 519 2.54 10.09 -15.13
C GLY A 519 4.01 10.18 -15.50
N LYS A 520 4.43 9.59 -16.63
CA LYS A 520 5.81 9.67 -17.14
C LYS A 520 6.23 11.12 -17.41
N LEU A 521 5.39 11.88 -18.10
CA LEU A 521 5.65 13.29 -18.42
C LEU A 521 5.63 14.19 -17.19
N HIS A 522 4.69 13.95 -16.26
CA HIS A 522 4.63 14.68 -15.01
C HIS A 522 5.88 14.45 -14.15
N ASN A 523 6.34 13.22 -14.02
CA ASN A 523 7.56 12.89 -13.29
C ASN A 523 8.78 13.57 -13.90
N ALA A 524 8.92 13.59 -15.23
CA ALA A 524 9.97 14.30 -15.92
C ALA A 524 9.92 15.82 -15.71
N GLN A 525 8.72 16.42 -15.71
CA GLN A 525 8.52 17.84 -15.42
C GLN A 525 8.91 18.19 -13.97
N VAL A 526 8.52 17.34 -13.02
CA VAL A 526 8.85 17.49 -11.60
C VAL A 526 10.36 17.38 -11.40
N PHE A 527 10.99 16.41 -12.00
CA PHE A 527 12.44 16.23 -11.96
C PHE A 527 13.20 17.47 -12.48
N LYS A 528 12.76 18.04 -13.62
CA LYS A 528 13.32 19.27 -14.18
C LYS A 528 13.17 20.48 -13.23
N LYS A 529 12.08 20.56 -12.48
CA LYS A 529 11.87 21.63 -11.49
C LYS A 529 12.76 21.47 -10.26
N ASP A 530 12.90 20.26 -9.76
CA ASP A 530 13.71 19.96 -8.59
C ASP A 530 15.22 20.18 -8.90
N ALA A 531 15.69 19.79 -10.06
CA ALA A 531 17.05 20.06 -10.53
C ALA A 531 17.40 21.55 -10.63
N LYS A 532 16.42 22.42 -10.92
CA LYS A 532 16.62 23.88 -10.90
C LYS A 532 16.60 24.50 -9.49
N VAL A 533 16.11 23.82 -8.48
CA VAL A 533 16.04 24.31 -7.08
C VAL A 533 17.33 24.01 -6.34
N GLU A 534 18.04 22.96 -6.70
CA GLU A 534 19.36 22.64 -6.12
C GLU A 534 20.45 23.68 -6.48
N ASP A 535 20.26 24.45 -7.57
CA ASP A 535 21.17 25.51 -8.03
C ASP A 535 21.01 26.85 -7.27
N LYS A 536 20.17 26.92 -6.22
CA LYS A 536 20.01 28.12 -5.36
C LYS A 536 20.18 27.75 -3.90
N THR A 537 21.43 27.85 -3.43
CA THR A 537 21.87 28.10 -2.04
C THR A 537 20.75 28.26 -1.00
N MET A 538 20.79 27.39 0.00
CA MET A 538 20.01 27.47 1.24
C MET A 538 20.09 28.89 1.87
N HIS A 539 19.01 29.63 1.73
CA HIS A 539 18.66 30.68 2.70
C HIS A 539 17.25 30.39 3.23
N TYR A 540 17.23 29.83 4.42
CA TYR A 540 16.04 29.59 5.23
C TYR A 540 15.42 30.96 5.59
N GLN A 541 14.37 31.36 4.89
CA GLN A 541 13.46 32.39 5.37
C GLN A 541 12.03 31.82 5.42
N LYS A 542 11.56 31.62 6.66
CA LYS A 542 10.16 31.40 6.98
C LYS A 542 9.30 32.54 6.44
N ARG A 543 8.63 32.37 5.33
CA ARG A 543 7.45 33.16 4.96
C ARG A 543 6.29 32.23 4.63
N LYS A 544 5.27 32.26 5.50
CA LYS A 544 3.97 31.64 5.24
C LYS A 544 3.40 32.23 3.95
N PRO A 545 3.01 31.41 2.95
CA PRO A 545 2.32 31.94 1.79
C PRO A 545 0.90 32.38 2.21
N LYS A 546 0.56 33.65 1.92
CA LYS A 546 -0.82 34.13 1.99
C LYS A 546 -1.63 33.41 0.90
N VAL A 547 -2.48 32.49 1.31
CA VAL A 547 -3.46 31.88 0.43
C VAL A 547 -4.45 32.97 0.00
N LYS A 548 -4.34 33.43 -1.23
CA LYS A 548 -5.42 34.16 -1.91
C LYS A 548 -6.54 33.16 -2.18
N LYS A 549 -7.72 33.40 -1.59
CA LYS A 549 -8.96 32.70 -1.96
C LYS A 549 -9.19 32.91 -3.45
N GLN A 550 -8.89 31.93 -4.28
CA GLN A 550 -9.39 31.84 -5.64
C GLN A 550 -10.83 31.33 -5.57
N LYS A 551 -11.75 32.18 -5.99
CA LYS A 551 -13.15 31.80 -6.30
C LYS A 551 -13.12 30.78 -7.45
N ASN A 552 -13.97 29.77 -7.32
CA ASN A 552 -14.36 28.77 -8.33
C ASN A 552 -13.79 29.00 -9.73
N ALA A 553 -12.59 28.52 -9.99
CA ALA A 553 -12.08 28.38 -11.34
C ALA A 553 -12.64 27.06 -11.89
N ASN A 554 -13.33 27.12 -13.02
CA ASN A 554 -13.81 25.95 -13.74
C ASN A 554 -12.69 24.92 -13.91
N LEU A 555 -12.94 23.67 -13.51
CA LEU A 555 -12.01 22.54 -13.65
C LEU A 555 -11.37 22.45 -15.06
N ASN A 556 -12.03 22.94 -16.10
CA ASN A 556 -11.59 22.90 -17.49
C ASN A 556 -10.39 23.82 -17.81
N SER A 557 -10.21 24.97 -17.13
CA SER A 557 -9.11 25.89 -17.46
C SER A 557 -7.76 25.46 -16.87
N THR A 558 -7.76 24.80 -15.70
CA THR A 558 -6.55 24.30 -15.05
C THR A 558 -6.00 23.07 -15.78
N ASN A 559 -6.87 22.25 -16.35
CA ASN A 559 -6.47 21.08 -17.14
C ASN A 559 -5.78 21.48 -18.45
N VAL A 560 -6.21 22.51 -19.13
CA VAL A 560 -5.63 22.93 -20.42
C VAL A 560 -4.20 23.42 -20.25
N GLU A 561 -3.93 24.27 -19.26
CA GLU A 561 -2.57 24.76 -18.99
C GLU A 561 -1.62 23.62 -18.57
N PHE A 562 -2.10 22.70 -17.77
CA PHE A 562 -1.34 21.50 -17.36
C PHE A 562 -1.01 20.61 -18.58
N ILE A 563 -1.98 20.36 -19.43
CA ILE A 563 -1.85 19.53 -20.63
C ILE A 563 -0.92 20.17 -21.66
N ASN A 564 -1.03 21.48 -21.91
CA ASN A 564 -0.14 22.21 -22.79
C ASN A 564 1.32 22.14 -22.32
N ASN A 565 1.55 22.28 -21.01
CA ASN A 565 2.89 22.10 -20.43
C ASN A 565 3.46 20.69 -20.67
N LEU A 566 2.61 19.65 -20.64
CA LEU A 566 3.05 18.27 -20.88
C LEU A 566 3.42 18.01 -22.36
N TYR A 567 2.70 18.62 -23.29
CA TYR A 567 3.04 18.53 -24.72
C TYR A 567 4.42 19.14 -25.02
N GLU A 568 4.70 20.34 -24.46
CA GLU A 568 6.00 20.99 -24.57
C GLU A 568 7.11 20.14 -23.93
N VAL A 569 6.84 19.54 -22.76
CA VAL A 569 7.78 18.63 -22.09
C VAL A 569 8.09 17.41 -22.96
N ALA A 570 7.06 16.80 -23.57
CA ALA A 570 7.24 15.63 -24.42
C ALA A 570 8.13 15.93 -25.66
N ASN A 571 7.90 17.07 -26.32
CA ASN A 571 8.71 17.49 -27.47
C ASN A 571 10.16 17.87 -27.07
N ASP A 572 10.35 18.58 -25.97
CA ASP A 572 11.66 18.94 -25.43
C ASP A 572 12.48 17.65 -25.09
N LEU A 573 11.83 16.66 -24.45
CA LEU A 573 12.44 15.38 -24.17
C LEU A 573 12.77 14.59 -25.44
N LEU A 574 11.86 14.57 -26.42
CA LEU A 574 12.11 13.88 -27.68
C LEU A 574 13.34 14.44 -28.40
N ALA A 575 13.45 15.77 -28.50
CA ALA A 575 14.60 16.43 -29.09
C ALA A 575 15.91 16.10 -28.36
N LYS A 576 15.89 16.07 -27.02
CA LYS A 576 17.04 15.72 -26.18
C LYS A 576 17.45 14.27 -26.34
N TYR A 577 16.49 13.34 -26.39
CA TYR A 577 16.78 11.92 -26.58
C TYR A 577 17.30 11.61 -27.98
N GLU A 578 16.78 12.29 -29.01
CA GLU A 578 17.34 12.18 -30.37
C GLU A 578 18.76 12.74 -30.49
N MET A 579 19.15 13.70 -29.67
CA MET A 579 20.53 14.13 -29.55
C MET A 579 21.39 13.15 -28.74
N ALA A 580 20.87 12.62 -27.63
CA ALA A 580 21.57 11.71 -26.74
C ALA A 580 22.02 10.43 -27.46
N ILE A 581 21.18 9.86 -28.32
CA ILE A 581 21.52 8.65 -29.08
C ILE A 581 22.63 8.89 -30.15
N LYS A 582 22.87 10.15 -30.49
CA LYS A 582 23.86 10.52 -31.54
C LYS A 582 25.26 10.85 -31.02
N GLY A 583 25.44 10.97 -29.71
CA GLY A 583 26.76 11.35 -29.20
C GLY A 583 26.78 11.80 -27.74
N VAL A 584 27.51 12.90 -27.50
CA VAL A 584 27.81 13.41 -26.17
C VAL A 584 26.58 14.05 -25.52
N HIS A 585 26.23 13.60 -24.31
CA HIS A 585 25.10 14.14 -23.55
C HIS A 585 25.31 13.98 -22.03
N PRO A 586 24.60 14.77 -21.20
CA PRO A 586 24.70 14.68 -19.75
C PRO A 586 24.02 13.38 -19.24
N VAL A 587 24.65 12.75 -18.26
CA VAL A 587 24.14 11.62 -17.49
C VAL A 587 24.40 11.86 -16.02
N ARG A 588 23.72 11.11 -15.14
CA ARG A 588 24.04 11.07 -13.73
C ARG A 588 24.57 9.71 -13.34
N PHE A 589 25.72 9.73 -12.72
CA PHE A 589 26.40 8.53 -12.24
C PHE A 589 26.00 8.27 -10.80
N GLY A 590 25.60 7.04 -10.50
CA GLY A 590 25.19 6.60 -9.20
C GLY A 590 26.04 5.46 -8.66
N VAL A 591 26.50 5.55 -7.41
CA VAL A 591 27.19 4.47 -6.70
C VAL A 591 26.80 4.46 -5.24
N ARG A 592 26.52 3.25 -4.71
CA ARG A 592 26.21 3.13 -3.29
C ARG A 592 27.45 3.23 -2.43
N PRO A 593 27.36 3.81 -1.21
CA PRO A 593 28.49 4.00 -0.30
C PRO A 593 29.29 2.73 0.01
N GLU A 594 28.64 1.58 0.10
CA GLU A 594 29.26 0.27 0.36
C GLU A 594 29.98 -0.35 -0.83
N ASN A 595 29.77 0.19 -2.04
CA ASN A 595 30.45 -0.25 -3.27
C ASN A 595 31.66 0.64 -3.61
N ILE A 596 32.12 1.42 -2.64
CA ILE A 596 33.29 2.29 -2.69
C ILE A 596 34.29 1.73 -1.68
N HIS A 597 35.47 1.39 -2.15
CA HIS A 597 36.50 0.73 -1.34
C HIS A 597 37.75 1.60 -1.27
N LEU A 598 38.51 1.44 -0.18
CA LEU A 598 39.89 1.96 -0.17
C LEU A 598 40.71 1.23 -1.22
N ASN A 599 41.54 1.95 -1.97
CA ASN A 599 42.34 1.39 -3.04
C ASN A 599 43.21 0.19 -2.59
N ASN A 600 43.80 0.28 -1.40
CA ASN A 600 44.65 -0.77 -0.81
C ASN A 600 43.86 -1.99 -0.29
N GLU A 601 42.54 -1.89 -0.09
CA GLU A 601 41.66 -2.95 0.39
C GLU A 601 40.71 -3.48 -0.69
N CYS A 602 40.75 -2.88 -1.89
CA CYS A 602 39.81 -3.21 -2.97
C CYS A 602 40.21 -4.54 -3.64
N VAL A 603 39.39 -5.55 -3.46
CA VAL A 603 39.56 -6.89 -4.05
C VAL A 603 38.53 -7.21 -5.14
N VAL A 604 37.71 -6.23 -5.56
CA VAL A 604 36.69 -6.45 -6.59
C VAL A 604 37.32 -6.64 -7.97
N PRO A 605 36.85 -7.63 -8.77
CA PRO A 605 37.45 -7.94 -10.07
C PRO A 605 37.39 -6.79 -11.08
N ASN A 606 36.26 -6.10 -11.15
CA ASN A 606 35.99 -5.00 -12.07
C ASN A 606 35.96 -3.67 -11.30
N ARG A 607 37.16 -3.15 -11.02
CA ARG A 607 37.32 -1.88 -10.30
C ARG A 607 37.63 -0.73 -11.23
N SER A 608 37.26 0.48 -10.80
CA SER A 608 37.65 1.73 -11.46
C SER A 608 39.15 2.01 -11.32
N ASP A 609 39.64 2.99 -12.06
CA ASP A 609 40.89 3.68 -11.73
C ASP A 609 40.80 4.33 -10.35
N ILE A 610 41.92 4.76 -9.80
CA ILE A 610 42.00 5.37 -8.49
C ILE A 610 41.34 6.76 -8.53
N LEU A 611 40.35 6.95 -7.66
CA LEU A 611 39.70 8.22 -7.40
C LEU A 611 40.26 8.81 -6.10
N THR A 612 41.00 9.90 -6.19
CA THR A 612 41.56 10.57 -4.99
C THR A 612 40.65 11.72 -4.56
N LEU A 613 40.08 11.62 -3.37
CA LEU A 613 39.18 12.61 -2.82
C LEU A 613 39.69 13.05 -1.43
N LYS A 614 39.50 14.33 -1.10
CA LYS A 614 39.78 14.84 0.25
C LYS A 614 38.65 14.48 1.20
N SER A 615 38.98 13.83 2.33
CA SER A 615 38.04 13.56 3.39
C SER A 615 37.69 14.84 4.16
N ASP A 616 36.42 15.19 4.24
CA ASP A 616 35.96 16.35 5.03
C ASP A 616 35.63 15.92 6.47
N ILE A 617 34.81 14.89 6.62
CA ILE A 617 34.37 14.36 7.91
C ILE A 617 34.52 12.83 7.87
N VAL A 618 34.88 12.24 9.01
CA VAL A 618 34.91 10.80 9.20
C VAL A 618 34.11 10.45 10.43
N GLU A 619 33.05 9.66 10.23
CA GLU A 619 32.13 9.22 11.28
C GLU A 619 32.34 7.74 11.59
N LEU A 620 32.55 7.42 12.87
CA LEU A 620 32.64 6.02 13.34
C LEU A 620 31.26 5.50 13.69
N MET A 621 30.79 4.52 12.93
CA MET A 621 29.48 3.89 13.11
C MET A 621 29.64 2.41 13.55
N GLY A 622 30.19 2.21 14.73
CA GLY A 622 30.46 0.87 15.26
C GLY A 622 31.55 0.12 14.47
N SER A 623 31.18 -0.83 13.63
CA SER A 623 32.11 -1.62 12.79
C SER A 623 32.38 -0.95 11.43
N GLU A 624 31.83 0.21 11.16
CA GLU A 624 31.91 0.90 9.86
C GLU A 624 32.35 2.33 10.04
N LEU A 625 33.07 2.85 9.05
CA LEU A 625 33.45 4.25 8.92
C LEU A 625 32.72 4.86 7.75
N LEU A 626 32.09 6.02 7.95
CA LEU A 626 31.56 6.85 6.87
C LEU A 626 32.55 7.99 6.61
N ILE A 627 33.11 8.01 5.39
CA ILE A 627 34.00 9.08 4.94
C ILE A 627 33.18 9.99 4.06
N HIS A 628 33.01 11.23 4.51
CA HIS A 628 32.36 12.29 3.74
C HIS A 628 33.42 13.07 2.96
N SER A 629 33.22 13.17 1.67
CA SER A 629 34.08 13.86 0.71
C SER A 629 33.22 14.69 -0.24
N LYS A 630 33.86 15.46 -1.11
CA LYS A 630 33.20 16.08 -2.27
C LYS A 630 33.80 15.56 -3.56
N TRP A 631 32.93 15.24 -4.51
CA TRP A 631 33.31 14.90 -5.87
C TRP A 631 32.48 15.74 -6.85
N ASN A 632 33.16 16.61 -7.64
CA ASN A 632 32.51 17.56 -8.55
C ASN A 632 31.34 18.32 -7.88
N ASP A 633 31.63 18.93 -6.73
CA ASP A 633 30.66 19.64 -5.85
C ASP A 633 29.54 18.80 -5.23
N ALA A 634 29.39 17.54 -5.64
CA ALA A 634 28.44 16.61 -5.00
C ALA A 634 29.00 16.07 -3.67
N ASN A 635 28.12 15.94 -2.67
CA ASN A 635 28.46 15.20 -1.47
C ASN A 635 28.67 13.72 -1.81
N PHE A 636 29.81 13.18 -1.41
CA PHE A 636 30.22 11.81 -1.73
C PHE A 636 30.57 11.06 -0.44
N ILE A 637 29.85 9.99 -0.15
CA ILE A 637 30.00 9.23 1.08
C ILE A 637 30.52 7.84 0.73
N SER A 638 31.65 7.44 1.36
CA SER A 638 32.16 6.08 1.26
C SER A 638 31.94 5.37 2.59
N LYS A 639 31.48 4.11 2.53
CA LYS A 639 31.22 3.28 3.69
C LYS A 639 32.23 2.13 3.71
N ILE A 640 33.19 2.20 4.63
CA ILE A 640 34.30 1.24 4.73
C ILE A 640 34.33 0.56 6.08
N SER A 641 35.08 -0.57 6.21
CA SER A 641 35.26 -1.27 7.48
C SER A 641 36.20 -0.49 8.40
N THR A 642 36.06 -0.67 9.73
CA THR A 642 36.91 0.02 10.75
C THR A 642 38.34 -0.53 10.85
N GLY A 643 38.75 -1.44 9.98
CA GLY A 643 40.12 -1.99 9.97
C GLY A 643 41.19 -0.95 9.64
N THR A 644 40.85 0.11 8.94
CA THR A 644 41.76 1.17 8.54
C THR A 644 41.41 2.49 9.21
N LEU A 645 42.39 3.18 9.77
CA LEU A 645 42.19 4.45 10.44
C LEU A 645 42.34 5.59 9.43
N VAL A 646 41.21 6.16 9.01
CA VAL A 646 41.19 7.36 8.15
C VAL A 646 40.98 8.57 9.04
N LYS A 647 41.77 9.63 8.76
CA LYS A 647 41.63 10.94 9.47
C LYS A 647 40.88 11.93 8.60
N PRO A 648 40.19 12.91 9.22
CA PRO A 648 39.63 14.03 8.45
C PRO A 648 40.72 14.86 7.77
N HIS A 649 40.38 15.50 6.66
CA HIS A 649 41.22 16.46 5.90
C HIS A 649 42.45 15.87 5.23
N ILE A 650 42.48 14.55 4.98
CA ILE A 650 43.54 13.90 4.20
C ILE A 650 42.97 13.44 2.85
N ASP A 651 43.87 13.29 1.90
CA ASP A 651 43.53 12.66 0.61
C ASP A 651 43.35 11.16 0.81
N VAL A 652 42.24 10.63 0.30
CA VAL A 652 41.87 9.20 0.37
C VAL A 652 41.78 8.66 -1.04
N GLU A 653 42.52 7.60 -1.29
CA GLU A 653 42.46 6.87 -2.56
C GLU A 653 41.32 5.83 -2.50
N LEU A 654 40.35 6.00 -3.39
CA LEU A 654 39.15 5.18 -3.50
C LEU A 654 39.13 4.44 -4.82
N ALA A 655 38.50 3.26 -4.82
CA ALA A 655 38.17 2.50 -6.02
C ALA A 655 36.67 2.11 -5.99
N LEU A 656 36.00 2.20 -7.13
CA LEU A 656 34.57 1.92 -7.28
C LEU A 656 34.39 0.50 -7.86
N ASP A 657 33.40 -0.23 -7.35
CA ASP A 657 32.93 -1.47 -7.95
C ASP A 657 32.08 -1.15 -9.20
N LEU A 658 32.65 -1.33 -10.39
CA LEU A 658 32.00 -0.99 -11.66
C LEU A 658 30.82 -1.92 -12.02
N ASP A 659 30.71 -3.10 -11.40
CA ASP A 659 29.56 -3.98 -11.59
C ASP A 659 28.33 -3.51 -10.80
N LYS A 660 28.52 -2.56 -9.87
CA LYS A 660 27.49 -2.03 -8.97
C LYS A 660 27.14 -0.56 -9.19
N ILE A 661 27.71 0.06 -10.20
CA ILE A 661 27.33 1.42 -10.58
C ILE A 661 25.97 1.45 -11.26
N LEU A 662 25.33 2.60 -11.24
CA LEU A 662 24.11 2.88 -11.99
C LEU A 662 24.28 4.15 -12.82
N LEU A 663 23.67 4.17 -13.99
CA LEU A 663 23.53 5.38 -14.78
C LEU A 663 22.07 5.80 -14.81
N PHE A 664 21.86 7.10 -14.70
CA PHE A 664 20.55 7.70 -14.78
C PHE A 664 20.50 8.75 -15.88
N ASP A 665 19.37 8.82 -16.54
CA ASP A 665 19.11 9.88 -17.51
C ASP A 665 19.07 11.25 -16.79
N ALA A 666 19.82 12.20 -17.31
CA ALA A 666 19.89 13.55 -16.71
C ALA A 666 18.60 14.37 -16.94
N TYR A 667 17.73 13.98 -17.86
CA TYR A 667 16.54 14.74 -18.23
C TYR A 667 15.29 14.32 -17.47
N CYS A 668 15.11 13.02 -17.18
CA CYS A 668 13.95 12.51 -16.44
C CYS A 668 14.30 11.79 -15.14
N GLY A 669 15.59 11.47 -14.91
CA GLY A 669 16.06 10.78 -13.71
C GLY A 669 15.83 9.27 -13.71
N ASP A 670 15.35 8.69 -14.81
CA ASP A 670 15.15 7.24 -14.90
C ASP A 670 16.50 6.51 -15.04
N THR A 671 16.56 5.27 -14.53
CA THR A 671 17.75 4.44 -14.61
C THR A 671 17.94 3.92 -16.03
N ILE A 672 19.14 4.12 -16.57
CA ILE A 672 19.56 3.61 -17.87
C ILE A 672 19.99 2.15 -17.70
N ARG A 673 19.20 1.23 -18.26
CA ARG A 673 19.44 -0.23 -18.23
C ARG A 673 18.99 -0.90 -19.51
#